data_62d518ff465236be31319b7c5740129f
#
_entry.id   62d518ff465236be31319b7c5740129f
#
_cell.length_a   1.000
_cell.length_b   1.000
_cell.length_c   1.000
_cell.angle_alpha   90.00
_cell.angle_beta   90.00
_cell.angle_gamma   90.00
#
_symmetry.space_group_name_H-M   'P 1'
#
loop_
_entity.id
_entity.type
_entity.pdbx_description
1 polymer ?
#
loop_
_entity_poly.entity_id
_entity_poly.type
_entity_poly.pdbx_seq_one_letter_code
_entity_poly.pdbx_strand_id
1 'polypeptide(L)'
;MLPTEKCKGNGVITMKIISRLFAAVLSAAVVLPSMAGSGEVFKADAATNVVISPYNTYVINGGKFEGWGTSLCWWANRVGYSDSLAQKCADTFYGEDGLRLNIARFNIGGGDNPSHNHITRTDSNMPGYTKYNNGQVTYDWSADYNQRNVLRRCIQAAGDDMIVEMFSNSPPYYMTKSGCSSGGTDGGKNNLKDDCYDDFAEYLAEVSYHYKNEWGIDIQSITPTNEPYTNFWYAGSPKQEGCHFDIGNSESTVILELQKSMKKRGMGDVIISASDETSIDTQIDAFKALSSEAKSAVGRIDTHTYGGYKRSELKDVALNAGKNLWMSEVDGNGTAGQNAGAMAPGLWLSQRITDDCNGLNASAWILWQVIDKHVCAAGYNGKKDSGMVDMTKGFWGTAVADHDKNEIVLSKKYYCFGQYTRYIRPGMTMLNSAGNTLTAYDKDNDQLVIVAYNTSSGKSDMTFDLSQFDECGTSAKAIRTSNYENWADAGKININNSSLSVSLEPNSVTTYIVDGVKGGKALTGKIAVNSANVTGSDPWKNDTNNTCKKVFDGSTSTFFDGVGNGWVQADLGESYSLTALGFAPRSGYEYRCEGGRFLISDDGSNWKELYTVKSQPTGGMNYITKLPENISGRYIRYEVPDGTPPNGKDSTYCCNIAEIELYGQPAGMTSLEALAPVKVSGSAPYKDSSDDCSKAFDGSNSTFFDGVGSGWVKADLGGICSLDAIGYCPRKGYEYRCLDGEFFTSMDGLNWDKVGSISGVPSFSTNYINLADKDIRARYVMYKVPDGAPANTVNPDSVYCCNIAEIGIYGKLEGLNGDVDGNGRYEVADLVLTQKFLLGAGDLDKWENADLNADKRVDAFDLVLLRQLIVSK
;
A
#
# COMPACT_ATOMS: atom_id res chain seq x y z
N MET A 1 40.52 63.43 21.53
CA MET A 1 41.20 63.31 20.26
C MET A 1 41.45 61.86 20.00
N LEU A 2 40.78 61.39 18.99
CA LEU A 2 40.93 60.04 18.42
C LEU A 2 42.34 59.88 17.81
N PRO A 3 42.77 58.60 17.56
CA PRO A 3 42.53 58.06 16.24
C PRO A 3 42.10 56.59 16.20
N THR A 4 41.43 56.34 15.13
CA THR A 4 40.98 55.05 14.54
C THR A 4 42.15 54.15 14.15
N GLU A 5 42.08 52.87 14.40
CA GLU A 5 42.76 51.87 13.58
C GLU A 5 41.90 50.65 13.28
N LYS A 6 41.93 50.27 12.01
CA LYS A 6 41.26 49.12 11.42
C LYS A 6 41.97 47.81 11.82
N CYS A 7 41.24 46.78 12.23
CA CYS A 7 41.71 45.40 12.15
C CYS A 7 40.86 44.62 11.15
N LYS A 8 41.48 44.28 10.04
CA LYS A 8 41.08 43.19 9.13
C LYS A 8 41.63 41.86 9.65
N GLY A 9 40.84 40.83 9.54
CA GLY A 9 41.30 39.45 9.50
C GLY A 9 40.93 38.61 10.73
N ASN A 10 39.90 37.83 10.60
CA ASN A 10 39.75 36.48 11.16
C ASN A 10 38.35 35.95 10.88
N GLY A 11 38.15 35.64 9.59
CA GLY A 11 36.88 35.02 9.14
C GLY A 11 37.04 33.61 8.59
N VAL A 12 38.20 32.97 8.72
CA VAL A 12 38.46 31.67 8.02
C VAL A 12 38.76 30.52 8.98
N ILE A 13 38.94 30.80 10.28
CA ILE A 13 39.28 29.73 11.26
C ILE A 13 38.05 29.13 11.92
N THR A 14 36.90 29.78 11.88
CA THR A 14 35.68 29.30 12.57
C THR A 14 34.91 28.23 11.79
N MET A 15 35.06 28.12 10.47
CA MET A 15 34.34 27.10 9.67
C MET A 15 35.04 25.73 9.67
N LYS A 16 36.31 25.62 9.91
CA LYS A 16 37.02 24.33 9.95
C LYS A 16 36.92 23.60 11.30
N ILE A 17 36.42 24.25 12.34
CA ILE A 17 36.24 23.65 13.68
C ILE A 17 34.81 23.07 13.78
N ILE A 18 33.84 23.65 13.08
CA ILE A 18 32.43 23.15 13.09
C ILE A 18 32.29 21.86 12.30
N SER A 19 33.01 21.64 11.19
CA SER A 19 32.94 20.40 10.42
C SER A 19 33.64 19.19 11.07
N ARG A 20 34.49 19.39 12.07
CA ARG A 20 35.09 18.29 12.83
C ARG A 20 34.34 17.92 14.11
N LEU A 21 33.38 18.73 14.54
CA LEU A 21 32.53 18.47 15.71
C LEU A 21 31.24 17.70 15.37
N PHE A 22 30.80 17.68 14.11
CA PHE A 22 29.63 16.90 13.71
C PHE A 22 29.91 15.41 13.47
N ALA A 23 31.15 15.00 13.30
CA ALA A 23 31.53 13.59 13.20
C ALA A 23 31.79 12.90 14.54
N ALA A 24 31.72 13.62 15.67
CA ALA A 24 32.01 13.09 17.01
C ALA A 24 30.81 13.15 17.98
N VAL A 25 29.62 13.54 17.55
CA VAL A 25 28.44 13.74 18.45
C VAL A 25 27.37 12.67 18.28
N LEU A 26 27.61 11.60 17.53
CA LEU A 26 26.69 10.45 17.47
C LEU A 26 26.98 9.37 18.53
N SER A 27 27.68 9.71 19.62
CA SER A 27 27.90 8.80 20.74
C SER A 27 27.90 9.48 22.11
N ALA A 28 26.97 10.42 22.36
CA ALA A 28 26.77 10.96 23.69
C ALA A 28 25.35 10.70 24.18
N ALA A 29 25.24 9.82 25.15
CA ALA A 29 24.02 9.54 25.88
C ALA A 29 23.38 10.81 26.45
N VAL A 30 22.09 11.02 26.18
CA VAL A 30 21.28 12.00 26.89
C VAL A 30 20.98 11.46 28.28
N VAL A 31 21.68 11.96 29.27
CA VAL A 31 21.33 11.81 30.68
C VAL A 31 20.28 12.86 30.99
N LEU A 32 19.04 12.41 31.24
CA LEU A 32 17.98 13.26 31.78
C LEU A 32 18.22 13.47 33.30
N PRO A 33 18.12 14.69 33.80
CA PRO A 33 18.16 14.90 35.24
C PRO A 33 16.85 14.48 35.90
N SER A 34 16.96 13.63 36.91
CA SER A 34 15.86 13.30 37.82
C SER A 34 15.48 14.55 38.62
N MET A 35 14.28 15.08 38.41
CA MET A 35 13.63 15.97 39.37
C MET A 35 12.62 15.15 40.21
N ALA A 36 12.93 15.01 41.47
CA ALA A 36 11.98 14.52 42.48
C ALA A 36 11.11 15.69 42.95
N GLY A 37 9.82 15.45 43.04
CA GLY A 37 8.92 16.18 43.95
C GLY A 37 7.73 16.86 43.33
N SER A 38 6.61 16.21 43.41
CA SER A 38 5.32 16.64 43.98
C SER A 38 4.27 15.63 43.58
N GLY A 39 3.52 15.10 44.56
CA GLY A 39 2.49 14.09 44.29
C GLY A 39 1.35 14.69 43.47
N GLU A 40 1.34 14.39 42.21
CA GLU A 40 0.16 14.48 41.37
C GLU A 40 -0.59 13.15 41.44
N VAL A 41 -1.84 13.25 41.80
CA VAL A 41 -2.83 12.18 41.70
C VAL A 41 -2.86 11.78 40.22
N PHE A 42 -2.39 10.58 39.90
CA PHE A 42 -2.50 10.01 38.55
C PHE A 42 -4.00 9.97 38.23
N LYS A 43 -4.46 10.90 37.39
CA LYS A 43 -5.65 10.68 36.59
C LYS A 43 -5.35 9.45 35.74
N ALA A 44 -6.16 8.42 35.85
CA ALA A 44 -6.15 7.33 34.87
C ALA A 44 -6.30 7.98 33.49
N ASP A 45 -5.27 7.89 32.66
CA ASP A 45 -5.38 8.32 31.28
C ASP A 45 -6.55 7.56 30.65
N ALA A 46 -7.42 8.28 29.95
CA ALA A 46 -8.52 7.63 29.23
C ALA A 46 -7.93 6.62 28.24
N ALA A 47 -8.52 5.41 28.18
CA ALA A 47 -8.07 4.37 27.25
C ALA A 47 -8.01 4.91 25.83
N THR A 48 -6.87 4.70 25.15
CA THR A 48 -6.73 5.10 23.74
C THR A 48 -7.67 4.26 22.89
N ASN A 49 -8.58 4.90 22.18
CA ASN A 49 -9.50 4.23 21.26
C ASN A 49 -8.93 4.25 19.83
N VAL A 50 -8.83 3.08 19.17
CA VAL A 50 -8.32 2.91 17.80
C VAL A 50 -9.42 2.24 16.97
N VAL A 51 -9.95 2.97 15.99
CA VAL A 51 -10.91 2.40 15.03
C VAL A 51 -10.14 1.65 13.95
N ILE A 52 -10.46 0.37 13.76
CA ILE A 52 -9.89 -0.47 12.69
C ILE A 52 -10.99 -0.74 11.66
N SER A 53 -10.71 -0.38 10.41
CA SER A 53 -11.68 -0.51 9.32
C SER A 53 -11.06 -1.29 8.14
N PRO A 54 -11.78 -2.26 7.57
CA PRO A 54 -11.34 -3.00 6.40
C PRO A 54 -11.24 -2.12 5.13
N TYR A 55 -11.73 -0.89 5.22
CA TYR A 55 -11.71 0.09 4.14
C TYR A 55 -10.51 1.05 4.21
N ASN A 56 -9.84 1.14 5.37
CA ASN A 56 -8.67 1.99 5.57
C ASN A 56 -7.39 1.28 5.15
N THR A 57 -7.34 0.80 3.92
CA THR A 57 -6.20 0.06 3.39
C THR A 57 -5.03 0.99 3.05
N TYR A 58 -3.82 0.45 3.04
CA TYR A 58 -2.69 1.16 2.46
C TYR A 58 -2.96 1.46 0.99
N VAL A 59 -2.44 2.59 0.52
CA VAL A 59 -2.64 3.03 -0.87
C VAL A 59 -1.57 2.49 -1.84
N ILE A 60 -0.38 2.15 -1.32
CA ILE A 60 0.70 1.54 -2.12
C ILE A 60 0.36 0.06 -2.35
N ASN A 61 0.64 -0.42 -3.56
CA ASN A 61 0.41 -1.81 -3.97
C ASN A 61 -1.02 -2.32 -3.69
N GLY A 62 -2.01 -1.42 -3.74
CA GLY A 62 -3.40 -1.75 -3.41
C GLY A 62 -3.60 -2.28 -1.97
N GLY A 63 -2.70 -1.94 -1.06
CA GLY A 63 -2.69 -2.39 0.33
C GLY A 63 -2.10 -3.77 0.54
N LYS A 64 -1.75 -4.50 -0.52
CA LYS A 64 -1.20 -5.85 -0.43
C LYS A 64 0.23 -5.83 0.09
N PHE A 65 0.47 -6.55 1.18
CA PHE A 65 1.79 -6.69 1.79
C PHE A 65 2.63 -7.76 1.06
N GLU A 66 3.88 -7.44 0.71
CA GLU A 66 4.81 -8.35 0.05
C GLU A 66 5.70 -9.09 1.02
N GLY A 67 6.00 -8.49 2.19
CA GLY A 67 6.68 -9.24 3.23
C GLY A 67 7.73 -8.51 4.05
N TRP A 68 8.45 -9.33 4.81
CA TRP A 68 9.50 -8.94 5.73
C TRP A 68 10.84 -9.48 5.26
N GLY A 69 11.89 -8.67 5.35
CA GLY A 69 13.19 -9.08 4.88
C GLY A 69 14.37 -8.68 5.76
N THR A 70 15.54 -9.11 5.30
CA THR A 70 16.83 -8.64 5.78
C THR A 70 17.84 -8.61 4.63
N SER A 71 18.77 -7.65 4.66
CA SER A 71 19.96 -7.74 3.84
C SER A 71 20.80 -8.95 4.28
N LEU A 72 21.38 -9.67 3.33
CA LEU A 72 22.39 -10.69 3.57
C LEU A 72 23.78 -10.09 3.84
N CYS A 73 23.96 -8.79 3.55
CA CYS A 73 25.12 -8.00 3.95
C CYS A 73 25.20 -7.92 5.47
N TRP A 74 26.22 -8.25 6.08
CA TRP A 74 27.42 -8.92 5.54
C TRP A 74 27.57 -10.25 6.24
N TRP A 75 26.64 -10.53 7.14
CA TRP A 75 26.63 -11.72 7.99
C TRP A 75 26.67 -13.02 7.18
N ALA A 76 25.98 -13.03 6.04
CA ALA A 76 25.95 -14.23 5.20
C ALA A 76 27.34 -14.56 4.62
N ASN A 77 28.12 -13.55 4.21
CA ASN A 77 29.51 -13.73 3.80
C ASN A 77 30.36 -14.35 4.94
N ARG A 78 30.09 -13.96 6.21
CA ARG A 78 30.86 -14.46 7.35
C ARG A 78 30.43 -15.85 7.84
N VAL A 79 29.13 -16.18 7.84
CA VAL A 79 28.64 -17.48 8.34
C VAL A 79 28.63 -18.56 7.27
N GLY A 80 28.56 -18.20 5.99
CA GLY A 80 28.29 -19.12 4.88
C GLY A 80 29.40 -20.12 4.57
N TYR A 81 30.62 -19.99 5.17
CA TYR A 81 31.67 -20.99 5.08
C TYR A 81 31.30 -22.28 5.85
N SER A 82 30.39 -22.21 6.80
CA SER A 82 29.91 -23.31 7.62
C SER A 82 28.48 -23.69 7.23
N ASP A 83 28.30 -24.85 6.64
CA ASP A 83 26.99 -25.38 6.27
C ASP A 83 26.04 -25.47 7.46
N SER A 84 26.56 -25.84 8.64
CA SER A 84 25.77 -25.94 9.85
C SER A 84 25.28 -24.57 10.36
N LEU A 85 26.14 -23.53 10.38
CA LEU A 85 25.75 -22.18 10.76
C LEU A 85 24.79 -21.57 9.73
N ALA A 86 25.08 -21.75 8.44
CA ALA A 86 24.22 -21.27 7.36
C ALA A 86 22.81 -21.87 7.46
N GLN A 87 22.71 -23.18 7.76
CA GLN A 87 21.41 -23.83 7.98
C GLN A 87 20.69 -23.28 9.22
N LYS A 88 21.39 -23.15 10.34
CA LYS A 88 20.79 -22.56 11.55
C LYS A 88 20.31 -21.14 11.34
N CYS A 89 21.04 -20.34 10.55
CA CYS A 89 20.59 -19.00 10.19
C CYS A 89 19.32 -19.04 9.31
N ALA A 90 19.27 -19.92 8.32
CA ALA A 90 18.10 -20.07 7.47
C ALA A 90 16.87 -20.50 8.31
N ASP A 91 17.01 -21.49 9.16
CA ASP A 91 15.93 -21.97 10.04
C ASP A 91 15.47 -20.88 11.02
N THR A 92 16.44 -20.13 11.60
CA THR A 92 16.14 -19.08 12.58
C THR A 92 15.44 -17.88 11.96
N PHE A 93 15.86 -17.45 10.77
CA PHE A 93 15.34 -16.19 10.21
C PHE A 93 14.25 -16.40 9.14
N TYR A 94 14.31 -17.49 8.39
CA TYR A 94 13.37 -17.76 7.29
C TYR A 94 12.45 -18.95 7.57
N GLY A 95 12.82 -19.86 8.47
CA GLY A 95 12.05 -21.05 8.82
C GLY A 95 10.73 -20.73 9.54
N GLU A 96 9.80 -21.68 9.49
CA GLU A 96 8.46 -21.58 10.06
C GLU A 96 8.44 -21.31 11.57
N ASP A 97 9.35 -21.95 12.31
CA ASP A 97 9.50 -21.76 13.75
C ASP A 97 10.32 -20.51 14.11
N GLY A 98 11.00 -19.91 13.12
CA GLY A 98 11.81 -18.70 13.23
C GLY A 98 11.03 -17.40 13.00
N LEU A 99 11.70 -16.41 12.42
CA LEU A 99 11.08 -15.11 12.06
C LEU A 99 10.14 -15.20 10.86
N ARG A 100 10.23 -16.26 10.05
CA ARG A 100 9.43 -16.42 8.82
C ARG A 100 9.62 -15.26 7.83
N LEU A 101 10.85 -14.74 7.70
CA LEU A 101 11.18 -13.76 6.66
C LEU A 101 11.00 -14.39 5.28
N ASN A 102 10.65 -13.57 4.31
CA ASN A 102 10.46 -14.01 2.92
C ASN A 102 11.19 -13.13 1.90
N ILE A 103 11.92 -12.11 2.32
CA ILE A 103 12.69 -11.24 1.41
C ILE A 103 14.18 -11.32 1.79
N ALA A 104 15.02 -11.62 0.81
CA ALA A 104 16.48 -11.57 0.93
C ALA A 104 17.04 -10.48 0.00
N ARG A 105 17.68 -9.47 0.58
CA ARG A 105 18.38 -8.42 -0.16
C ARG A 105 19.86 -8.83 -0.29
N PHE A 106 20.24 -9.28 -1.49
CA PHE A 106 21.53 -9.90 -1.80
C PHE A 106 22.50 -8.86 -2.37
N ASN A 107 23.70 -8.73 -1.78
CA ASN A 107 24.72 -7.80 -2.28
C ASN A 107 25.55 -8.40 -3.42
N ILE A 108 25.51 -7.78 -4.61
CA ILE A 108 26.49 -8.00 -5.66
C ILE A 108 27.73 -7.16 -5.30
N GLY A 109 28.74 -7.81 -4.71
CA GLY A 109 29.99 -7.13 -4.34
C GLY A 109 30.75 -6.60 -5.55
N GLY A 110 31.31 -5.41 -5.46
CA GLY A 110 32.23 -4.88 -6.45
C GLY A 110 33.61 -5.53 -6.38
N GLY A 111 34.00 -5.94 -5.20
CA GLY A 111 35.35 -6.42 -4.91
C GLY A 111 36.37 -5.30 -4.94
N ASP A 112 37.28 -5.28 -3.97
CA ASP A 112 38.32 -4.26 -3.91
C ASP A 112 39.61 -4.70 -4.60
N ASN A 113 40.50 -3.73 -4.82
CA ASN A 113 41.83 -4.01 -5.38
C ASN A 113 42.57 -5.04 -4.52
N PRO A 114 43.08 -6.14 -5.09
CA PRO A 114 43.77 -7.17 -4.32
C PRO A 114 45.01 -6.69 -3.54
N SER A 115 45.55 -5.51 -3.88
CA SER A 115 46.64 -4.90 -3.14
C SER A 115 46.15 -4.13 -1.88
N HIS A 116 44.86 -3.89 -1.74
CA HIS A 116 44.26 -3.20 -0.59
C HIS A 116 43.94 -4.17 0.56
N ASN A 117 44.00 -3.67 1.77
CA ASN A 117 43.66 -4.41 3.00
C ASN A 117 42.98 -3.51 4.04
N HIS A 118 42.43 -2.39 3.60
CA HIS A 118 41.86 -1.39 4.52
C HIS A 118 40.50 -1.77 5.09
N ILE A 119 39.67 -2.56 4.39
CA ILE A 119 38.42 -3.08 4.95
C ILE A 119 38.75 -4.08 6.06
N THR A 120 38.55 -3.68 7.30
CA THR A 120 39.01 -4.46 8.47
C THR A 120 37.93 -5.32 9.11
N ARG A 121 36.66 -5.10 8.83
CA ARG A 121 35.59 -5.99 9.28
C ARG A 121 35.71 -7.37 8.61
N THR A 122 35.45 -8.44 9.38
CA THR A 122 35.56 -9.83 8.90
C THR A 122 34.45 -10.18 7.92
N ASP A 123 33.32 -9.53 8.00
CA ASP A 123 32.10 -9.80 7.24
C ASP A 123 31.91 -8.89 6.02
N SER A 124 32.38 -7.64 6.02
CA SER A 124 32.06 -6.62 5.03
C SER A 124 33.02 -6.50 3.83
N ASN A 125 34.08 -7.31 3.79
CA ASN A 125 34.96 -7.37 2.64
C ASN A 125 34.35 -8.33 1.60
N MET A 126 33.43 -7.79 0.80
CA MET A 126 32.66 -8.57 -0.18
C MET A 126 33.51 -8.93 -1.41
N PRO A 127 33.48 -10.17 -1.91
CA PRO A 127 34.16 -10.52 -3.15
C PRO A 127 33.35 -10.00 -4.35
N GLY A 128 34.07 -9.51 -5.38
CA GLY A 128 33.49 -9.25 -6.69
C GLY A 128 33.55 -10.49 -7.58
N TYR A 129 32.68 -10.55 -8.59
CA TYR A 129 32.62 -11.67 -9.54
C TYR A 129 33.60 -11.55 -10.70
N THR A 130 34.44 -10.49 -10.73
CA THR A 130 35.37 -10.25 -11.80
C THR A 130 36.82 -10.15 -11.34
N LYS A 131 37.74 -10.64 -12.18
CA LYS A 131 39.17 -10.43 -12.07
C LYS A 131 39.65 -9.51 -13.20
N TYR A 132 40.36 -8.45 -12.82
CA TYR A 132 40.95 -7.50 -13.77
C TYR A 132 42.45 -7.68 -13.84
N ASN A 133 42.97 -7.96 -15.02
CA ASN A 133 44.38 -8.21 -15.24
C ASN A 133 44.81 -7.59 -16.57
N ASN A 134 45.72 -6.63 -16.54
CA ASN A 134 46.30 -5.98 -17.73
C ASN A 134 45.27 -5.53 -18.79
N GLY A 135 44.17 -4.92 -18.36
CA GLY A 135 43.12 -4.46 -19.27
C GLY A 135 42.08 -5.53 -19.64
N GLN A 136 42.24 -6.76 -19.18
CA GLN A 136 41.27 -7.85 -19.41
C GLN A 136 40.42 -8.12 -18.15
N VAL A 137 39.12 -8.26 -18.36
CA VAL A 137 38.15 -8.63 -17.33
C VAL A 137 37.72 -10.08 -17.59
N THR A 138 37.75 -10.91 -16.56
CA THR A 138 37.22 -12.29 -16.61
C THR A 138 36.33 -12.55 -15.39
N TYR A 139 35.23 -13.29 -15.58
CA TYR A 139 34.36 -13.68 -14.49
C TYR A 139 34.93 -14.83 -13.68
N ASP A 140 34.77 -14.77 -12.36
CA ASP A 140 35.07 -15.85 -11.40
C ASP A 140 33.78 -16.26 -10.65
N TRP A 141 33.10 -17.25 -11.21
CA TRP A 141 31.85 -17.75 -10.63
C TRP A 141 32.02 -18.58 -9.36
N SER A 142 33.26 -18.84 -8.91
CA SER A 142 33.53 -19.40 -7.59
C SER A 142 33.49 -18.35 -6.48
N ALA A 143 33.57 -17.07 -6.83
CA ALA A 143 33.49 -15.97 -5.87
C ALA A 143 32.14 -15.96 -5.15
N ASP A 144 32.15 -15.34 -3.96
CA ASP A 144 30.98 -15.14 -3.12
C ASP A 144 30.16 -16.41 -2.80
N TYR A 145 30.87 -17.55 -2.65
CA TYR A 145 30.24 -18.80 -2.28
C TYR A 145 29.47 -18.71 -0.96
N ASN A 146 30.01 -18.01 0.03
CA ASN A 146 29.45 -17.95 1.37
C ASN A 146 28.06 -17.32 1.38
N GLN A 147 27.91 -16.14 0.80
CA GLN A 147 26.62 -15.46 0.73
C GLN A 147 25.61 -16.29 -0.08
N ARG A 148 26.03 -16.86 -1.21
CA ARG A 148 25.20 -17.73 -2.03
C ARG A 148 24.77 -19.00 -1.30
N ASN A 149 25.64 -19.63 -0.49
CA ASN A 149 25.30 -20.80 0.33
C ASN A 149 24.18 -20.48 1.32
N VAL A 150 24.25 -19.30 1.98
CA VAL A 150 23.21 -18.83 2.89
C VAL A 150 21.92 -18.55 2.13
N LEU A 151 21.98 -17.81 1.00
CA LEU A 151 20.81 -17.49 0.17
C LEU A 151 20.03 -18.75 -0.22
N ARG A 152 20.70 -19.78 -0.72
CA ARG A 152 20.04 -21.04 -1.13
C ARG A 152 19.30 -21.71 0.02
N ARG A 153 19.86 -21.69 1.23
CA ARG A 153 19.21 -22.25 2.42
C ARG A 153 18.03 -21.38 2.87
N CYS A 154 18.13 -20.06 2.76
CA CYS A 154 17.03 -19.14 3.05
C CYS A 154 15.87 -19.38 2.07
N ILE A 155 16.15 -19.57 0.77
CA ILE A 155 15.14 -19.91 -0.23
C ILE A 155 14.42 -21.22 0.14
N GLN A 156 15.19 -22.26 0.54
CA GLN A 156 14.61 -23.54 0.95
C GLN A 156 13.73 -23.40 2.20
N ALA A 157 14.13 -22.57 3.15
CA ALA A 157 13.40 -22.37 4.41
C ALA A 157 12.14 -21.52 4.25
N ALA A 158 12.17 -20.51 3.38
CA ALA A 158 11.01 -19.62 3.11
C ALA A 158 10.01 -20.25 2.12
N GLY A 159 10.46 -21.15 1.23
CA GLY A 159 9.60 -21.77 0.22
C GLY A 159 9.16 -20.81 -0.89
N ASP A 160 7.94 -21.02 -1.38
CA ASP A 160 7.39 -20.34 -2.56
C ASP A 160 7.16 -18.82 -2.34
N ASP A 161 7.09 -18.35 -1.11
CA ASP A 161 6.92 -16.92 -0.79
C ASP A 161 8.20 -16.10 -0.96
N MET A 162 9.34 -16.75 -1.25
CA MET A 162 10.65 -16.09 -1.27
C MET A 162 10.78 -15.05 -2.37
N ILE A 163 11.20 -13.86 -1.99
CA ILE A 163 11.57 -12.74 -2.88
C ILE A 163 13.07 -12.50 -2.74
N VAL A 164 13.79 -12.48 -3.85
CA VAL A 164 15.22 -12.14 -3.91
C VAL A 164 15.40 -10.82 -4.63
N GLU A 165 15.93 -9.83 -3.92
CA GLU A 165 16.41 -8.58 -4.46
C GLU A 165 17.92 -8.60 -4.54
N MET A 166 18.47 -8.27 -5.71
CA MET A 166 19.88 -7.96 -5.88
C MET A 166 20.14 -6.47 -5.66
N PHE A 167 21.26 -6.10 -5.03
CA PHE A 167 21.67 -4.70 -4.95
C PHE A 167 23.20 -4.56 -4.99
N SER A 168 23.72 -3.37 -5.22
CA SER A 168 25.16 -3.12 -5.26
C SER A 168 25.57 -1.93 -4.39
N ASN A 169 26.55 -2.16 -3.52
CA ASN A 169 27.17 -1.09 -2.75
C ASN A 169 28.20 -0.30 -3.58
N SER A 170 28.90 -0.96 -4.51
CA SER A 170 29.98 -0.33 -5.28
C SER A 170 30.21 -1.05 -6.60
N PRO A 171 30.57 -0.32 -7.67
CA PRO A 171 31.18 -0.93 -8.85
C PRO A 171 32.50 -1.62 -8.50
N PRO A 172 32.98 -2.56 -9.33
CA PRO A 172 34.32 -3.12 -9.23
C PRO A 172 35.39 -2.02 -9.19
N TYR A 173 36.41 -2.18 -8.34
CA TYR A 173 37.41 -1.14 -8.08
C TYR A 173 38.05 -0.55 -9.35
N TYR A 174 38.27 -1.36 -10.40
CA TYR A 174 38.90 -0.91 -11.65
C TYR A 174 37.98 -0.02 -12.50
N MET A 175 36.67 0.03 -12.23
CA MET A 175 35.71 0.95 -12.84
C MET A 175 35.60 2.26 -12.06
N THR A 176 36.16 2.35 -10.85
CA THR A 176 36.11 3.57 -10.02
C THR A 176 37.25 4.53 -10.32
N LYS A 177 37.00 5.85 -10.19
CA LYS A 177 38.03 6.90 -10.35
C LYS A 177 39.13 6.80 -9.30
N SER A 178 38.80 6.35 -8.11
CA SER A 178 39.74 6.16 -7.00
C SER A 178 40.56 4.86 -7.09
N GLY A 179 40.11 3.88 -7.88
CA GLY A 179 40.66 2.53 -7.88
C GLY A 179 40.35 1.73 -6.61
N CYS A 180 39.31 2.12 -5.87
CA CYS A 180 38.93 1.57 -4.57
C CYS A 180 37.40 1.34 -4.51
N SER A 181 36.96 0.20 -3.99
CA SER A 181 35.53 -0.09 -3.84
C SER A 181 34.88 0.58 -2.63
N SER A 182 35.64 1.13 -1.70
CA SER A 182 35.09 1.77 -0.50
C SER A 182 34.66 3.24 -0.69
N GLY A 183 34.89 3.81 -1.89
CA GLY A 183 34.49 5.17 -2.22
C GLY A 183 35.54 5.99 -2.97
N GLY A 184 35.27 7.27 -3.12
CA GLY A 184 36.09 8.24 -3.83
C GLY A 184 37.15 8.94 -2.96
N THR A 185 38.09 9.64 -3.60
CA THR A 185 39.02 10.55 -2.90
C THR A 185 38.27 11.73 -2.25
N ASP A 186 37.13 12.11 -2.82
CA ASP A 186 36.13 13.00 -2.25
C ASP A 186 34.82 12.20 -2.14
N GLY A 187 34.35 12.01 -0.91
CA GLY A 187 33.18 11.16 -0.62
C GLY A 187 31.84 11.71 -1.14
N GLY A 188 31.78 12.95 -1.58
CA GLY A 188 30.61 13.61 -2.16
C GLY A 188 30.75 13.89 -3.66
N LYS A 189 31.51 13.07 -4.39
CA LYS A 189 31.70 13.17 -5.84
C LYS A 189 31.54 11.81 -6.51
N ASN A 190 30.98 11.81 -7.73
CA ASN A 190 30.89 10.63 -8.57
C ASN A 190 32.22 9.88 -8.64
N ASN A 191 32.21 8.65 -8.17
CA ASN A 191 33.40 7.78 -8.16
C ASN A 191 33.43 6.78 -9.33
N LEU A 192 32.30 6.47 -9.99
CA LEU A 192 32.29 5.70 -11.22
C LEU A 192 32.96 6.50 -12.33
N LYS A 193 33.85 5.87 -13.14
CA LYS A 193 34.46 6.50 -14.32
C LYS A 193 33.40 6.82 -15.35
N ASP A 194 33.58 7.92 -16.07
CA ASP A 194 32.60 8.42 -17.03
C ASP A 194 32.38 7.51 -18.24
N ASP A 195 33.36 6.64 -18.54
CA ASP A 195 33.33 5.62 -19.59
C ASP A 195 33.02 4.22 -19.10
N CYS A 196 32.49 4.05 -17.86
CA CYS A 196 32.21 2.74 -17.27
C CYS A 196 30.74 2.56 -16.82
N TYR A 197 29.81 3.43 -17.24
CA TYR A 197 28.42 3.31 -16.84
C TYR A 197 27.73 2.06 -17.46
N ASP A 198 28.00 1.81 -18.72
CA ASP A 198 27.55 0.62 -19.44
C ASP A 198 28.24 -0.66 -18.95
N ASP A 199 29.56 -0.61 -18.70
CA ASP A 199 30.32 -1.73 -18.13
C ASP A 199 29.82 -2.15 -16.75
N PHE A 200 29.47 -1.18 -15.89
CA PHE A 200 28.90 -1.45 -14.57
C PHE A 200 27.50 -2.05 -14.69
N ALA A 201 26.68 -1.53 -15.56
CA ALA A 201 25.35 -2.08 -15.85
C ALA A 201 25.43 -3.50 -16.42
N GLU A 202 26.37 -3.77 -17.34
CA GLU A 202 26.65 -5.11 -17.87
C GLU A 202 27.11 -6.07 -16.77
N TYR A 203 27.97 -5.63 -15.85
CA TYR A 203 28.42 -6.41 -14.69
C TYR A 203 27.23 -6.86 -13.81
N LEU A 204 26.37 -5.94 -13.44
CA LEU A 204 25.18 -6.23 -12.61
C LEU A 204 24.22 -7.17 -13.33
N ALA A 205 23.97 -6.92 -14.61
CA ALA A 205 23.07 -7.72 -15.42
C ALA A 205 23.61 -9.13 -15.66
N GLU A 206 24.93 -9.28 -15.87
CA GLU A 206 25.57 -10.59 -16.08
C GLU A 206 25.54 -11.45 -14.81
N VAL A 207 25.84 -10.85 -13.65
CA VAL A 207 25.75 -11.56 -12.36
C VAL A 207 24.31 -12.01 -12.12
N SER A 208 23.35 -11.13 -12.31
CA SER A 208 21.92 -11.45 -12.14
C SER A 208 21.47 -12.54 -13.11
N TYR A 209 21.90 -12.46 -14.36
CA TYR A 209 21.61 -13.48 -15.38
C TYR A 209 22.17 -14.86 -14.97
N HIS A 210 23.41 -14.90 -14.48
CA HIS A 210 24.05 -16.13 -14.04
C HIS A 210 23.32 -16.76 -12.84
N TYR A 211 22.88 -15.93 -11.88
CA TYR A 211 22.05 -16.39 -10.74
C TYR A 211 20.75 -17.01 -11.22
N LYS A 212 20.03 -16.33 -12.09
CA LYS A 212 18.70 -16.78 -12.55
C LYS A 212 18.82 -18.01 -13.47
N ASN A 213 19.67 -17.96 -14.48
CA ASN A 213 19.66 -18.95 -15.55
C ASN A 213 20.63 -20.12 -15.35
N GLU A 214 21.78 -19.89 -14.71
CA GLU A 214 22.77 -20.95 -14.48
C GLU A 214 22.61 -21.61 -13.11
N TRP A 215 22.21 -20.84 -12.10
CA TRP A 215 22.06 -21.36 -10.73
C TRP A 215 20.62 -21.59 -10.31
N GLY A 216 19.64 -21.22 -11.12
CA GLY A 216 18.22 -21.43 -10.87
C GLY A 216 17.66 -20.67 -9.66
N ILE A 217 18.25 -19.51 -9.36
CA ILE A 217 17.79 -18.62 -8.29
C ILE A 217 16.94 -17.52 -8.93
N ASP A 218 15.64 -17.58 -8.70
CA ASP A 218 14.73 -16.55 -9.22
C ASP A 218 14.98 -15.20 -8.56
N ILE A 219 15.09 -14.14 -9.40
CA ILE A 219 15.39 -12.76 -8.98
C ILE A 219 14.23 -11.90 -9.40
N GLN A 220 13.60 -11.22 -8.44
CA GLN A 220 12.43 -10.38 -8.66
C GLN A 220 12.81 -8.91 -8.91
N SER A 221 13.88 -8.42 -8.27
CA SER A 221 14.30 -7.03 -8.42
C SER A 221 15.81 -6.82 -8.32
N ILE A 222 16.26 -5.67 -8.82
CA ILE A 222 17.65 -5.22 -8.73
C ILE A 222 17.73 -3.72 -8.48
N THR A 223 18.57 -3.34 -7.49
CA THR A 223 18.89 -1.95 -7.14
C THR A 223 20.36 -1.69 -7.53
N PRO A 224 20.64 -0.79 -8.50
CA PRO A 224 22.00 -0.59 -8.99
C PRO A 224 22.92 0.17 -8.04
N THR A 225 22.37 0.89 -7.07
CA THR A 225 23.09 1.75 -6.13
C THR A 225 22.58 1.56 -4.71
N ASN A 226 23.40 1.92 -3.72
CA ASN A 226 23.03 1.94 -2.31
C ASN A 226 23.54 3.25 -1.68
N GLU A 227 22.65 4.02 -1.08
CA GLU A 227 22.93 5.33 -0.46
C GLU A 227 23.78 6.26 -1.37
N PRO A 228 23.39 6.42 -2.66
CA PRO A 228 24.28 7.00 -3.66
C PRO A 228 24.60 8.48 -3.41
N TYR A 229 23.66 9.29 -2.94
CA TYR A 229 23.88 10.75 -2.74
C TYR A 229 24.31 11.09 -1.32
N THR A 230 25.19 10.25 -0.76
CA THR A 230 25.83 10.55 0.53
C THR A 230 27.26 11.04 0.33
N ASN A 231 27.80 11.73 1.33
CA ASN A 231 29.14 12.33 1.26
C ASN A 231 30.18 11.60 2.13
N PHE A 232 29.92 10.35 2.52
CA PHE A 232 30.79 9.58 3.42
C PHE A 232 31.45 8.37 2.77
N TRP A 233 31.30 8.17 1.45
CA TRP A 233 31.97 7.10 0.72
C TRP A 233 33.42 7.50 0.34
N TYR A 234 34.37 7.20 1.21
CA TYR A 234 35.78 7.56 1.03
C TYR A 234 36.64 6.36 0.69
N ALA A 235 37.56 6.53 -0.24
CA ALA A 235 38.59 5.56 -0.57
C ALA A 235 39.46 5.26 0.67
N GLY A 236 39.73 3.97 0.92
CA GLY A 236 40.48 3.52 2.08
C GLY A 236 39.66 3.47 3.38
N SER A 237 38.34 3.62 3.32
CA SER A 237 37.46 3.42 4.48
C SER A 237 37.56 1.97 5.02
N PRO A 238 37.72 1.77 6.34
CA PRO A 238 37.86 0.45 6.92
C PRO A 238 36.54 -0.29 7.10
N LYS A 239 35.41 0.35 6.78
CA LYS A 239 34.07 -0.15 7.11
C LYS A 239 33.54 -1.10 6.05
N GLN A 240 33.42 -0.66 4.79
CA GLN A 240 32.67 -1.35 3.75
C GLN A 240 32.93 -0.76 2.36
N GLU A 241 32.36 -1.42 1.34
CA GLU A 241 32.17 -0.87 0.00
C GLU A 241 31.16 0.29 0.00
N GLY A 242 31.26 1.18 -0.99
CA GLY A 242 30.33 2.28 -1.22
C GLY A 242 30.77 3.14 -2.41
N CYS A 243 29.83 3.75 -3.10
CA CYS A 243 30.09 4.61 -4.25
C CYS A 243 29.11 5.79 -4.26
N HIS A 244 29.63 7.01 -4.37
CA HIS A 244 28.79 8.18 -4.57
C HIS A 244 28.37 8.31 -6.04
N PHE A 245 27.09 8.62 -6.25
CA PHE A 245 26.51 9.06 -7.50
C PHE A 245 25.79 10.40 -7.26
N ASP A 246 26.00 11.37 -8.15
CA ASP A 246 25.25 12.61 -8.12
C ASP A 246 23.78 12.33 -8.52
N ILE A 247 22.82 12.91 -7.81
CA ILE A 247 21.40 12.79 -8.16
C ILE A 247 21.12 13.37 -9.54
N GLY A 248 20.11 12.83 -10.21
CA GLY A 248 19.68 13.27 -11.51
C GLY A 248 20.41 12.55 -12.64
N ASN A 249 21.36 13.19 -13.32
CA ASN A 249 21.90 12.67 -14.57
C ASN A 249 22.75 11.40 -14.38
N SER A 250 23.59 11.36 -13.36
CA SER A 250 24.48 10.22 -13.08
C SER A 250 23.68 8.96 -12.75
N GLU A 251 22.74 9.10 -11.84
CA GLU A 251 21.86 8.01 -11.42
C GLU A 251 20.92 7.57 -12.56
N SER A 252 20.34 8.52 -13.30
CA SER A 252 19.52 8.22 -14.48
C SER A 252 20.29 7.37 -15.52
N THR A 253 21.57 7.67 -15.74
CA THR A 253 22.41 6.94 -16.70
C THR A 253 22.61 5.49 -16.25
N VAL A 254 22.92 5.24 -14.97
CA VAL A 254 23.08 3.87 -14.44
C VAL A 254 21.78 3.07 -14.62
N ILE A 255 20.63 3.65 -14.27
CA ILE A 255 19.32 3.01 -14.38
C ILE A 255 19.01 2.62 -15.84
N LEU A 256 19.25 3.53 -16.78
CA LEU A 256 18.95 3.31 -18.20
C LEU A 256 19.89 2.28 -18.85
N GLU A 257 21.18 2.32 -18.55
CA GLU A 257 22.13 1.31 -19.04
C GLU A 257 21.84 -0.07 -18.42
N LEU A 258 21.43 -0.12 -17.12
CA LEU A 258 21.01 -1.38 -16.51
C LEU A 258 19.75 -1.93 -17.18
N GLN A 259 18.74 -1.11 -17.45
CA GLN A 259 17.54 -1.55 -18.16
C GLN A 259 17.86 -2.14 -19.53
N LYS A 260 18.75 -1.49 -20.27
CA LYS A 260 19.23 -1.94 -21.58
C LYS A 260 19.96 -3.29 -21.48
N SER A 261 20.84 -3.44 -20.50
CA SER A 261 21.62 -4.66 -20.28
C SER A 261 20.75 -5.84 -19.80
N MET A 262 19.76 -5.57 -18.95
CA MET A 262 18.77 -6.56 -18.52
C MET A 262 17.88 -7.02 -19.68
N LYS A 263 17.36 -6.10 -20.49
CA LYS A 263 16.55 -6.43 -21.68
C LYS A 263 17.32 -7.26 -22.70
N LYS A 264 18.60 -6.93 -22.95
CA LYS A 264 19.50 -7.68 -23.85
C LYS A 264 19.64 -9.15 -23.45
N ARG A 265 19.52 -9.44 -22.15
CA ARG A 265 19.58 -10.80 -21.57
C ARG A 265 18.22 -11.47 -21.39
N GLY A 266 17.13 -10.90 -21.87
CA GLY A 266 15.79 -11.45 -21.69
C GLY A 266 15.25 -11.34 -20.25
N MET A 267 15.83 -10.47 -19.44
CA MET A 267 15.45 -10.22 -18.05
C MET A 267 14.72 -8.88 -17.88
N GLY A 268 13.94 -8.49 -18.88
CA GLY A 268 13.19 -7.23 -18.86
C GLY A 268 11.99 -7.22 -17.88
N ASP A 269 11.66 -8.36 -17.33
CA ASP A 269 10.65 -8.60 -16.29
C ASP A 269 11.16 -8.35 -14.86
N VAL A 270 12.49 -8.35 -14.65
CA VAL A 270 13.08 -8.04 -13.34
C VAL A 270 12.91 -6.54 -13.04
N ILE A 271 12.33 -6.24 -11.90
CA ILE A 271 12.06 -4.87 -11.46
C ILE A 271 13.39 -4.15 -11.18
N ILE A 272 13.58 -2.97 -11.76
CA ILE A 272 14.65 -2.06 -11.34
C ILE A 272 14.09 -1.16 -10.25
N SER A 273 14.71 -1.16 -9.08
CA SER A 273 14.37 -0.26 -7.97
C SER A 273 15.42 0.84 -7.81
N ALA A 274 15.00 1.98 -7.28
CA ALA A 274 15.83 3.16 -7.05
C ALA A 274 15.14 4.15 -6.08
N SER A 275 15.84 5.13 -5.47
CA SER A 275 17.30 5.31 -5.52
C SER A 275 18.03 4.59 -4.39
N ASP A 276 17.28 4.10 -3.36
CA ASP A 276 17.82 3.41 -2.19
C ASP A 276 18.67 4.33 -1.30
N GLU A 277 18.13 5.53 -1.07
CA GLU A 277 18.82 6.61 -0.35
C GLU A 277 18.75 6.44 1.17
N THR A 278 19.78 6.91 1.86
CA THR A 278 19.92 6.85 3.33
C THR A 278 18.73 7.45 4.09
N SER A 279 18.11 8.49 3.53
CA SER A 279 17.01 9.21 4.17
C SER A 279 15.84 9.45 3.26
N ILE A 280 14.66 9.49 3.86
CA ILE A 280 13.39 9.74 3.19
C ILE A 280 13.42 11.05 2.38
N ASP A 281 13.98 12.12 2.97
CA ASP A 281 13.97 13.44 2.36
C ASP A 281 14.90 13.48 1.12
N THR A 282 16.07 12.82 1.21
CA THR A 282 16.98 12.65 0.06
C THR A 282 16.37 11.76 -1.02
N GLN A 283 15.65 10.70 -0.63
CA GLN A 283 14.94 9.83 -1.57
C GLN A 283 13.92 10.57 -2.43
N ILE A 284 13.19 11.51 -1.82
CA ILE A 284 12.24 12.37 -2.53
C ILE A 284 12.98 13.22 -3.58
N ASP A 285 14.08 13.84 -3.20
CA ASP A 285 14.85 14.71 -4.09
C ASP A 285 15.51 13.91 -5.22
N ALA A 286 16.09 12.76 -4.91
CA ALA A 286 16.73 11.86 -5.87
C ALA A 286 15.72 11.38 -6.92
N PHE A 287 14.58 10.82 -6.50
CA PHE A 287 13.57 10.35 -7.44
C PHE A 287 12.98 11.49 -8.30
N LYS A 288 12.71 12.67 -7.70
CA LYS A 288 12.23 13.83 -8.46
C LYS A 288 13.24 14.30 -9.52
N ALA A 289 14.54 14.17 -9.27
CA ALA A 289 15.60 14.59 -10.16
C ALA A 289 15.91 13.62 -11.32
N LEU A 290 15.43 12.38 -11.26
CA LEU A 290 15.59 11.42 -12.36
C LEU A 290 14.97 11.95 -13.66
N SER A 291 15.56 11.57 -14.79
CA SER A 291 14.97 11.84 -16.12
C SER A 291 13.62 11.13 -16.27
N SER A 292 12.78 11.58 -17.21
CA SER A 292 11.47 10.95 -17.49
C SER A 292 11.63 9.48 -17.87
N GLU A 293 12.65 9.17 -18.66
CA GLU A 293 12.97 7.83 -19.13
C GLU A 293 13.41 6.93 -17.94
N ALA A 294 14.27 7.46 -17.07
CA ALA A 294 14.72 6.73 -15.87
C ALA A 294 13.54 6.48 -14.91
N LYS A 295 12.69 7.50 -14.65
CA LYS A 295 11.44 7.30 -13.88
C LYS A 295 10.54 6.22 -14.47
N SER A 296 10.44 6.16 -15.80
CA SER A 296 9.66 5.11 -16.46
C SER A 296 10.30 3.73 -16.31
N ALA A 297 11.63 3.64 -16.31
CA ALA A 297 12.38 2.39 -16.15
C ALA A 297 12.32 1.83 -14.72
N VAL A 298 12.23 2.69 -13.71
CA VAL A 298 12.06 2.30 -12.30
C VAL A 298 10.69 1.69 -12.10
N GLY A 299 10.63 0.46 -11.59
CA GLY A 299 9.38 -0.23 -11.24
C GLY A 299 8.96 -0.04 -9.77
N ARG A 300 9.94 0.20 -8.88
CA ARG A 300 9.71 0.36 -7.44
C ARG A 300 10.64 1.43 -6.87
N ILE A 301 10.15 2.21 -5.91
CA ILE A 301 10.96 3.12 -5.11
C ILE A 301 11.40 2.37 -3.85
N ASP A 302 12.72 2.37 -3.60
CA ASP A 302 13.32 1.83 -2.38
C ASP A 302 13.92 2.97 -1.57
N THR A 303 13.73 2.96 -0.26
CA THR A 303 14.22 4.01 0.64
C THR A 303 14.70 3.43 1.97
N HIS A 304 15.79 4.00 2.51
CA HIS A 304 16.13 3.78 3.91
C HIS A 304 15.45 4.84 4.80
N THR A 305 15.35 4.53 6.07
CA THR A 305 14.73 5.44 7.06
C THR A 305 15.68 5.79 8.22
N TYR A 306 16.99 5.85 7.95
CA TYR A 306 17.96 6.33 8.93
C TYR A 306 17.76 7.81 9.27
N GLY A 307 17.20 8.59 8.35
CA GLY A 307 16.89 10.00 8.52
C GLY A 307 15.65 10.44 7.73
N GLY A 308 15.29 11.72 7.92
CA GLY A 308 14.15 12.33 7.26
C GLY A 308 12.83 12.14 8.02
N TYR A 309 11.84 12.99 7.68
CA TYR A 309 10.55 13.03 8.36
C TYR A 309 9.36 12.96 7.40
N LYS A 310 9.60 13.06 6.08
CA LYS A 310 8.58 13.27 5.05
C LYS A 310 7.98 11.96 4.52
N ARG A 311 7.64 11.01 5.41
CA ARG A 311 7.06 9.72 4.99
C ARG A 311 5.83 9.88 4.12
N SER A 312 4.90 10.75 4.53
CA SER A 312 3.68 11.00 3.74
C SER A 312 3.99 11.61 2.37
N GLU A 313 4.97 12.55 2.27
CA GLU A 313 5.37 13.12 0.97
C GLU A 313 5.98 12.05 0.05
N LEU A 314 6.84 11.15 0.58
CA LEU A 314 7.41 10.07 -0.22
C LEU A 314 6.34 9.08 -0.69
N LYS A 315 5.40 8.71 0.18
CA LYS A 315 4.23 7.91 -0.19
C LYS A 315 3.47 8.56 -1.36
N ASP A 316 3.19 9.87 -1.26
CA ASP A 316 2.47 10.61 -2.30
C ASP A 316 3.27 10.68 -3.61
N VAL A 317 4.61 10.81 -3.55
CA VAL A 317 5.50 10.74 -4.72
C VAL A 317 5.40 9.38 -5.40
N ALA A 318 5.43 8.29 -4.65
CA ALA A 318 5.31 6.93 -5.19
C ALA A 318 3.92 6.71 -5.81
N LEU A 319 2.86 7.10 -5.11
CA LEU A 319 1.48 6.98 -5.57
C LEU A 319 1.24 7.77 -6.86
N ASN A 320 1.67 9.03 -6.91
CA ASN A 320 1.51 9.89 -8.10
C ASN A 320 2.33 9.40 -9.30
N ALA A 321 3.45 8.72 -9.05
CA ALA A 321 4.26 8.10 -10.10
C ALA A 321 3.75 6.70 -10.49
N GLY A 322 2.74 6.16 -9.83
CA GLY A 322 2.24 4.80 -10.03
C GLY A 322 3.28 3.74 -9.69
N LYS A 323 4.13 3.99 -8.67
CA LYS A 323 5.21 3.09 -8.28
C LYS A 323 4.92 2.41 -6.95
N ASN A 324 5.38 1.17 -6.81
CA ASN A 324 5.46 0.49 -5.54
C ASN A 324 6.52 1.15 -4.64
N LEU A 325 6.46 0.94 -3.32
CA LEU A 325 7.36 1.54 -2.33
C LEU A 325 7.75 0.51 -1.27
N TRP A 326 9.05 0.29 -1.10
CA TRP A 326 9.61 -0.50 -0.02
C TRP A 326 10.38 0.38 0.96
N MET A 327 10.31 0.04 2.23
CA MET A 327 11.33 0.41 3.20
C MET A 327 12.43 -0.65 3.15
N SER A 328 13.47 -0.37 2.35
CA SER A 328 14.47 -1.35 1.91
C SER A 328 15.62 -1.56 2.89
N GLU A 329 15.81 -0.63 3.85
CA GLU A 329 16.87 -0.78 4.84
C GLU A 329 16.69 0.16 6.03
N VAL A 330 16.75 -0.40 7.22
CA VAL A 330 17.03 0.34 8.45
C VAL A 330 17.45 -0.59 9.58
N ASP A 331 18.31 -0.13 10.43
CA ASP A 331 18.53 -0.59 11.80
C ASP A 331 18.93 0.61 12.64
N GLY A 332 18.98 0.48 13.92
CA GLY A 332 19.36 1.60 14.73
C GLY A 332 19.62 1.23 16.16
N ASN A 333 20.21 2.19 16.82
CA ASN A 333 20.53 2.19 18.22
C ASN A 333 20.82 0.79 18.74
N GLY A 334 21.89 0.21 18.27
CA GLY A 334 22.36 -1.07 18.73
C GLY A 334 22.61 -1.07 20.23
N THR A 335 21.58 -0.73 20.95
CA THR A 335 21.65 -0.42 22.36
C THR A 335 21.55 -1.65 23.24
N ALA A 336 21.40 -2.82 22.63
CA ALA A 336 21.37 -4.09 23.38
C ALA A 336 22.65 -4.28 24.20
N GLY A 337 23.77 -3.77 23.73
CA GLY A 337 25.01 -3.83 24.43
C GLY A 337 25.37 -5.26 24.81
N GLN A 338 25.84 -5.44 26.02
CA GLN A 338 26.06 -6.75 26.63
C GLN A 338 24.78 -7.47 27.00
N ASN A 339 23.64 -6.78 26.99
CA ASN A 339 22.40 -7.30 27.50
C ASN A 339 21.44 -7.65 26.36
N ALA A 340 21.64 -8.80 25.74
CA ALA A 340 20.74 -9.34 24.72
C ALA A 340 19.29 -9.51 25.23
N GLY A 341 19.08 -9.55 26.54
CA GLY A 341 17.77 -9.62 27.19
C GLY A 341 17.05 -8.27 27.34
N ALA A 342 17.68 -7.14 26.99
CA ALA A 342 17.05 -5.82 27.13
C ALA A 342 15.93 -5.59 26.09
N MET A 343 14.78 -5.10 26.55
CA MET A 343 13.63 -4.79 25.69
C MET A 343 13.81 -3.50 24.87
N ALA A 344 14.58 -2.53 25.35
CA ALA A 344 14.67 -1.21 24.72
C ALA A 344 15.02 -1.24 23.22
N PRO A 345 15.98 -2.08 22.73
CA PRO A 345 16.25 -2.18 21.29
C PRO A 345 15.08 -2.79 20.50
N GLY A 346 14.37 -3.75 21.10
CA GLY A 346 13.18 -4.36 20.49
C GLY A 346 12.00 -3.39 20.41
N LEU A 347 11.81 -2.57 21.42
CA LEU A 347 10.78 -1.52 21.43
C LEU A 347 11.10 -0.41 20.42
N TRP A 348 12.38 -0.01 20.30
CA TRP A 348 12.80 0.90 19.24
C TRP A 348 12.48 0.33 17.84
N LEU A 349 12.78 -0.96 17.62
CA LEU A 349 12.47 -1.61 16.36
C LEU A 349 10.96 -1.64 16.09
N SER A 350 10.16 -1.97 17.11
CA SER A 350 8.69 -1.98 17.00
C SER A 350 8.13 -0.61 16.65
N GLN A 351 8.64 0.44 17.28
CA GLN A 351 8.27 1.81 16.92
C GLN A 351 8.66 2.13 15.48
N ARG A 352 9.89 1.80 15.07
CA ARG A 352 10.39 2.06 13.72
C ARG A 352 9.55 1.35 12.65
N ILE A 353 9.25 0.06 12.84
CA ILE A 353 8.39 -0.71 11.94
C ILE A 353 7.01 -0.05 11.81
N THR A 354 6.40 0.31 12.93
CA THR A 354 5.07 0.91 12.95
C THR A 354 5.05 2.28 12.27
N ASP A 355 6.03 3.14 12.57
CA ASP A 355 6.15 4.48 11.97
C ASP A 355 6.39 4.41 10.46
N ASP A 356 7.27 3.50 10.01
CA ASP A 356 7.62 3.35 8.60
C ASP A 356 6.45 2.76 7.81
N CYS A 357 5.86 1.64 8.28
CA CYS A 357 4.75 0.99 7.60
C CYS A 357 3.54 1.92 7.48
N ASN A 358 3.07 2.51 8.59
CA ASN A 358 1.91 3.41 8.56
C ASN A 358 2.20 4.71 7.80
N GLY A 359 3.39 5.27 7.93
CA GLY A 359 3.75 6.55 7.31
C GLY A 359 4.01 6.48 5.82
N LEU A 360 4.72 5.45 5.36
CA LEU A 360 5.05 5.22 3.95
C LEU A 360 3.96 4.44 3.22
N ASN A 361 3.10 3.71 3.93
CA ASN A 361 2.29 2.62 3.39
C ASN A 361 3.13 1.61 2.58
N ALA A 362 4.35 1.33 3.05
CA ALA A 362 5.28 0.45 2.38
C ALA A 362 4.72 -0.97 2.24
N SER A 363 4.86 -1.57 1.05
CA SER A 363 4.42 -2.94 0.80
C SER A 363 5.39 -4.00 1.34
N ALA A 364 6.62 -3.61 1.68
CA ALA A 364 7.59 -4.46 2.38
C ALA A 364 8.46 -3.64 3.33
N TRP A 365 9.01 -4.33 4.32
CA TRP A 365 9.92 -3.74 5.31
C TRP A 365 11.14 -4.64 5.53
N ILE A 366 12.36 -4.09 5.39
CA ILE A 366 13.61 -4.85 5.38
C ILE A 366 14.55 -4.33 6.48
N LEU A 367 14.93 -5.22 7.40
CA LEU A 367 15.96 -4.95 8.40
C LEU A 367 17.34 -4.93 7.73
N TRP A 368 18.19 -3.97 8.10
CA TRP A 368 19.56 -3.88 7.56
C TRP A 368 20.26 -5.22 7.61
N GLN A 369 20.39 -5.85 8.81
CA GLN A 369 20.96 -7.19 8.98
C GLN A 369 20.46 -7.87 10.25
N VAL A 370 20.27 -9.17 10.18
CA VAL A 370 19.84 -9.96 11.35
C VAL A 370 20.99 -10.29 12.31
N ILE A 371 22.24 -10.35 11.83
CA ILE A 371 23.45 -10.57 12.62
C ILE A 371 24.45 -9.43 12.36
N ASP A 372 24.88 -8.73 13.40
CA ASP A 372 25.89 -7.65 13.31
C ASP A 372 27.23 -8.08 13.96
N LYS A 373 27.21 -9.02 14.87
CA LYS A 373 28.41 -9.47 15.60
C LYS A 373 28.67 -10.96 15.41
N HIS A 374 29.96 -11.25 15.31
CA HIS A 374 30.47 -12.62 15.22
C HIS A 374 31.45 -12.89 16.36
N VAL A 375 31.43 -14.07 16.92
CA VAL A 375 32.35 -14.51 17.98
C VAL A 375 33.11 -15.76 17.50
N CYS A 376 34.43 -15.64 17.31
CA CYS A 376 35.32 -16.72 16.97
C CYS A 376 36.73 -16.45 17.54
N ALA A 377 37.23 -17.31 18.41
CA ALA A 377 38.54 -17.15 19.05
C ALA A 377 39.70 -17.18 18.03
N ALA A 378 39.56 -17.96 16.97
CA ALA A 378 40.55 -18.04 15.88
C ALA A 378 40.51 -16.82 14.96
N GLY A 379 39.43 -16.00 15.01
CA GLY A 379 39.15 -14.94 14.03
C GLY A 379 38.81 -15.50 12.66
N TYR A 380 38.89 -14.66 11.63
CA TYR A 380 38.59 -14.98 10.26
C TYR A 380 39.49 -14.20 9.28
N ASN A 381 40.13 -14.89 8.35
CA ASN A 381 41.06 -14.28 7.37
C ASN A 381 42.12 -13.37 8.03
N GLY A 382 42.66 -13.81 9.20
CA GLY A 382 43.70 -13.08 9.93
C GLY A 382 43.19 -11.85 10.71
N LYS A 383 41.89 -11.63 10.77
CA LYS A 383 41.25 -10.51 11.47
C LYS A 383 40.44 -11.04 12.67
N LYS A 384 40.29 -10.22 13.71
CA LYS A 384 39.40 -10.51 14.84
C LYS A 384 37.95 -10.18 14.49
N ASP A 385 37.04 -11.06 14.87
CA ASP A 385 35.62 -10.78 14.76
C ASP A 385 35.18 -9.62 15.69
N SER A 386 34.20 -8.83 15.25
CA SER A 386 33.71 -7.65 15.98
C SER A 386 33.11 -8.00 17.35
N GLY A 387 32.49 -9.16 17.48
CA GLY A 387 31.95 -9.66 18.76
C GLY A 387 33.03 -9.99 19.81
N MET A 388 34.21 -10.41 19.39
CA MET A 388 35.36 -10.64 20.29
C MET A 388 36.03 -9.35 20.73
N VAL A 389 35.90 -8.30 19.95
CA VAL A 389 36.54 -6.98 20.23
C VAL A 389 35.69 -6.16 21.17
N ASP A 390 34.40 -6.05 20.95
CA ASP A 390 33.57 -5.12 21.71
C ASP A 390 32.07 -5.42 21.65
N MET A 391 31.60 -6.41 22.40
CA MET A 391 30.17 -6.63 22.65
C MET A 391 29.58 -5.59 23.61
N THR A 392 30.43 -4.82 24.33
CA THR A 392 29.97 -3.91 25.39
C THR A 392 29.31 -2.64 24.84
N LYS A 393 29.67 -2.23 23.62
CA LYS A 393 29.13 -1.02 22.96
C LYS A 393 27.81 -1.27 22.24
N GLY A 394 27.27 -2.46 22.41
CA GLY A 394 26.05 -2.85 21.71
C GLY A 394 26.30 -3.44 20.33
N PHE A 395 25.22 -3.90 19.73
CA PHE A 395 25.22 -4.41 18.37
C PHE A 395 23.90 -4.08 17.68
N TRP A 396 23.95 -3.93 16.39
CA TRP A 396 22.79 -3.91 15.53
C TRP A 396 22.33 -5.35 15.24
N GLY A 397 21.22 -5.51 14.52
CA GLY A 397 20.67 -6.83 14.28
C GLY A 397 19.88 -7.40 15.45
N THR A 398 19.45 -8.63 15.26
CA THR A 398 18.58 -9.36 16.19
C THR A 398 19.33 -10.49 16.91
N ALA A 399 20.53 -10.86 16.43
CA ALA A 399 21.29 -11.98 16.91
C ALA A 399 22.80 -11.78 16.77
N VAL A 400 23.56 -12.67 17.44
CA VAL A 400 25.01 -12.82 17.34
C VAL A 400 25.33 -14.25 16.90
N ALA A 401 26.26 -14.42 15.95
CA ALA A 401 26.75 -15.73 15.57
C ALA A 401 27.97 -16.12 16.43
N ASP A 402 27.85 -17.16 17.24
CA ASP A 402 28.94 -17.78 17.99
C ASP A 402 29.49 -18.98 17.19
N HIS A 403 30.58 -18.74 16.46
CA HIS A 403 31.22 -19.74 15.61
C HIS A 403 31.92 -20.82 16.40
N ASP A 404 32.45 -20.49 17.61
CA ASP A 404 33.15 -21.47 18.45
C ASP A 404 32.19 -22.51 19.02
N LYS A 405 30.95 -22.11 19.32
CA LYS A 405 29.89 -23.00 19.76
C LYS A 405 28.97 -23.49 18.67
N ASN A 406 29.10 -22.94 17.46
CA ASN A 406 28.19 -23.20 16.35
C ASN A 406 26.74 -22.87 16.72
N GLU A 407 26.49 -21.67 17.30
CA GLU A 407 25.19 -21.21 17.83
C GLU A 407 24.82 -19.84 17.33
N ILE A 408 23.51 -19.58 17.25
CA ILE A 408 22.93 -18.26 17.01
C ILE A 408 22.32 -17.78 18.33
N VAL A 409 22.89 -16.73 18.92
CA VAL A 409 22.46 -16.15 20.18
C VAL A 409 21.43 -15.05 19.92
N LEU A 410 20.17 -15.31 20.28
CA LEU A 410 19.05 -14.43 20.02
C LEU A 410 18.92 -13.33 21.08
N SER A 411 18.56 -12.12 20.65
CA SER A 411 18.25 -11.01 21.55
C SER A 411 16.73 -10.80 21.70
N LYS A 412 16.32 -9.93 22.65
CA LYS A 412 14.90 -9.50 22.74
C LYS A 412 14.41 -8.82 21.46
N LYS A 413 15.29 -8.19 20.71
CA LYS A 413 14.98 -7.56 19.42
C LYS A 413 14.48 -8.59 18.41
N TYR A 414 15.03 -9.82 18.40
CA TYR A 414 14.54 -10.94 17.59
C TYR A 414 13.07 -11.26 17.91
N TYR A 415 12.75 -11.39 19.19
CA TYR A 415 11.39 -11.74 19.60
C TYR A 415 10.38 -10.59 19.37
N CYS A 416 10.84 -9.33 19.47
CA CYS A 416 10.01 -8.18 19.12
C CYS A 416 9.75 -8.12 17.61
N PHE A 417 10.76 -8.39 16.77
CA PHE A 417 10.58 -8.47 15.31
C PHE A 417 9.61 -9.58 14.94
N GLY A 418 9.72 -10.74 15.55
CA GLY A 418 8.82 -11.86 15.32
C GLY A 418 7.36 -11.63 15.71
N GLN A 419 7.05 -10.64 16.55
CA GLN A 419 5.66 -10.24 16.81
C GLN A 419 4.97 -9.69 15.53
N TYR A 420 5.74 -9.15 14.61
CA TYR A 420 5.26 -8.68 13.31
C TYR A 420 5.39 -9.77 12.25
N THR A 421 6.59 -10.30 12.03
CA THR A 421 6.93 -11.12 10.88
C THR A 421 6.24 -12.47 10.87
N ARG A 422 5.96 -13.04 12.04
CA ARG A 422 5.31 -14.35 12.17
C ARG A 422 3.81 -14.32 11.88
N TYR A 423 3.16 -13.18 12.06
CA TYR A 423 1.70 -13.08 12.04
C TYR A 423 1.17 -12.18 10.92
N ILE A 424 1.87 -11.12 10.54
CA ILE A 424 1.56 -10.34 9.34
C ILE A 424 2.31 -10.96 8.17
N ARG A 425 1.58 -11.60 7.25
CA ARG A 425 2.16 -12.44 6.21
C ARG A 425 1.99 -11.84 4.80
N PRO A 426 2.84 -12.27 3.82
CA PRO A 426 2.64 -11.90 2.42
C PRO A 426 1.21 -12.16 1.96
N GLY A 427 0.68 -11.26 1.17
CA GLY A 427 -0.69 -11.33 0.65
C GLY A 427 -1.75 -10.67 1.52
N MET A 428 -1.51 -10.49 2.83
CA MET A 428 -2.44 -9.77 3.70
C MET A 428 -2.63 -8.33 3.27
N THR A 429 -3.82 -7.78 3.53
CA THR A 429 -4.12 -6.37 3.32
C THR A 429 -3.70 -5.56 4.53
N MET A 430 -2.76 -4.63 4.36
CA MET A 430 -2.37 -3.70 5.43
C MET A 430 -3.45 -2.64 5.62
N LEU A 431 -3.80 -2.40 6.88
CA LEU A 431 -4.77 -1.39 7.27
C LEU A 431 -4.06 -0.24 7.99
N ASN A 432 -4.39 1.00 7.61
CA ASN A 432 -3.92 2.16 8.36
C ASN A 432 -4.46 2.09 9.79
N SER A 433 -3.59 2.28 10.75
CA SER A 433 -3.95 2.31 12.17
C SER A 433 -3.24 3.46 12.88
N ALA A 434 -3.83 3.93 13.98
CA ALA A 434 -3.31 5.07 14.71
C ALA A 434 -2.34 4.63 15.83
N GLY A 435 -1.44 5.54 16.20
CA GLY A 435 -0.59 5.41 17.37
C GLY A 435 0.44 4.27 17.26
N ASN A 436 0.58 3.52 18.33
CA ASN A 436 1.53 2.43 18.53
C ASN A 436 1.03 1.07 18.02
N THR A 437 0.26 1.07 16.93
CA THR A 437 -0.44 -0.10 16.39
C THR A 437 -0.11 -0.32 14.93
N LEU A 438 0.10 -1.58 14.53
CA LEU A 438 0.17 -2.03 13.14
C LEU A 438 -0.87 -3.12 12.91
N THR A 439 -1.62 -3.01 11.81
CA THR A 439 -2.77 -3.89 11.57
C THR A 439 -2.76 -4.46 10.16
N ALA A 440 -3.06 -5.74 10.05
CA ALA A 440 -3.21 -6.43 8.77
C ALA A 440 -4.44 -7.34 8.78
N TYR A 441 -5.11 -7.43 7.63
CA TYR A 441 -6.31 -8.23 7.44
C TYR A 441 -6.07 -9.30 6.37
N ASP A 442 -6.23 -10.56 6.76
CA ASP A 442 -6.22 -11.71 5.89
C ASP A 442 -7.67 -12.03 5.50
N LYS A 443 -8.06 -11.61 4.27
CA LYS A 443 -9.41 -11.82 3.76
C LYS A 443 -9.70 -13.28 3.41
N ASP A 444 -8.65 -14.03 3.04
CA ASP A 444 -8.78 -15.41 2.60
C ASP A 444 -9.00 -16.37 3.78
N ASN A 445 -8.45 -16.00 4.95
CA ASN A 445 -8.57 -16.78 6.18
C ASN A 445 -9.52 -16.13 7.22
N ASP A 446 -10.23 -15.06 6.87
CA ASP A 446 -11.13 -14.33 7.78
C ASP A 446 -10.43 -13.93 9.10
N GLN A 447 -9.17 -13.46 9.03
CA GLN A 447 -8.33 -13.19 10.19
C GLN A 447 -7.82 -11.74 10.23
N LEU A 448 -7.91 -11.11 11.38
CA LEU A 448 -7.33 -9.80 11.66
C LEU A 448 -6.16 -9.94 12.63
N VAL A 449 -5.02 -9.35 12.28
CA VAL A 449 -3.82 -9.28 13.11
C VAL A 449 -3.59 -7.84 13.56
N ILE A 450 -3.45 -7.63 14.86
CA ILE A 450 -3.16 -6.33 15.47
C ILE A 450 -1.90 -6.47 16.30
N VAL A 451 -0.84 -5.73 15.98
CA VAL A 451 0.39 -5.67 16.78
C VAL A 451 0.44 -4.32 17.48
N ALA A 452 0.52 -4.33 18.80
CA ALA A 452 0.62 -3.11 19.60
C ALA A 452 1.83 -3.18 20.56
N TYR A 453 2.49 -2.04 20.78
CA TYR A 453 3.62 -1.97 21.71
C TYR A 453 3.40 -0.90 22.79
N ASN A 454 4.03 -1.11 23.95
CA ASN A 454 4.05 -0.17 25.07
C ASN A 454 5.51 0.08 25.51
N THR A 455 5.97 1.30 25.33
CA THR A 455 7.32 1.73 25.74
C THR A 455 7.37 2.30 27.16
N SER A 456 6.21 2.47 27.81
CA SER A 456 6.13 3.06 29.16
C SER A 456 6.48 2.04 30.24
N SER A 457 6.80 2.53 31.42
CA SER A 457 7.00 1.70 32.63
C SER A 457 5.69 1.30 33.31
N GLY A 458 4.55 1.82 32.87
CA GLY A 458 3.21 1.49 33.35
C GLY A 458 2.40 0.70 32.33
N LYS A 459 1.26 0.16 32.73
CA LYS A 459 0.29 -0.41 31.81
C LYS A 459 -0.35 0.70 30.98
N SER A 460 -0.72 0.36 29.74
CA SER A 460 -1.42 1.27 28.84
C SER A 460 -2.72 0.61 28.36
N ASP A 461 -3.85 1.18 28.67
CA ASP A 461 -5.15 0.66 28.26
C ASP A 461 -5.50 1.15 26.86
N MET A 462 -5.94 0.21 26.02
CA MET A 462 -6.35 0.47 24.64
C MET A 462 -7.67 -0.24 24.35
N THR A 463 -8.44 0.35 23.44
CA THR A 463 -9.65 -0.28 22.89
C THR A 463 -9.57 -0.25 21.37
N PHE A 464 -9.66 -1.41 20.74
CA PHE A 464 -9.77 -1.56 19.30
C PHE A 464 -11.25 -1.69 18.93
N ASP A 465 -11.78 -0.70 18.22
CA ASP A 465 -13.13 -0.69 17.69
C ASP A 465 -13.16 -1.38 16.32
N LEU A 466 -13.76 -2.56 16.27
CA LEU A 466 -13.90 -3.41 15.09
C LEU A 466 -15.30 -3.30 14.45
N SER A 467 -16.09 -2.31 14.84
CA SER A 467 -17.49 -2.17 14.41
C SER A 467 -17.66 -1.93 12.92
N GLN A 468 -16.57 -1.55 12.20
CA GLN A 468 -16.60 -1.33 10.76
C GLN A 468 -16.51 -2.64 9.95
N PHE A 469 -16.20 -3.77 10.59
CA PHE A 469 -16.32 -5.08 9.96
C PHE A 469 -17.77 -5.57 9.96
N ASP A 470 -18.14 -6.37 8.97
CA ASP A 470 -19.48 -6.97 8.86
C ASP A 470 -19.69 -8.03 9.94
N GLU A 471 -18.67 -8.86 10.17
CA GLU A 471 -18.62 -9.89 11.21
C GLU A 471 -17.27 -9.78 11.93
N CYS A 472 -17.25 -10.05 13.22
CA CYS A 472 -16.01 -10.19 13.98
C CYS A 472 -16.16 -11.31 15.02
N GLY A 473 -15.05 -12.03 15.27
CA GLY A 473 -15.04 -13.11 16.25
C GLY A 473 -15.32 -12.62 17.68
N THR A 474 -15.55 -13.57 18.56
CA THR A 474 -15.89 -13.28 19.97
C THR A 474 -14.69 -13.14 20.89
N SER A 475 -13.49 -13.41 20.39
CA SER A 475 -12.25 -13.32 21.18
C SER A 475 -11.02 -13.12 20.31
N ALA A 476 -9.98 -12.51 20.89
CA ALA A 476 -8.64 -12.41 20.33
C ALA A 476 -7.68 -13.32 21.10
N LYS A 477 -6.80 -14.04 20.40
CA LYS A 477 -5.64 -14.70 20.98
C LYS A 477 -4.52 -13.67 21.14
N ALA A 478 -3.92 -13.57 22.32
CA ALA A 478 -2.81 -12.66 22.59
C ALA A 478 -1.48 -13.41 22.71
N ILE A 479 -0.45 -12.90 22.05
CA ILE A 479 0.93 -13.43 22.10
C ILE A 479 1.84 -12.26 22.44
N ARG A 480 2.68 -12.43 23.50
CA ARG A 480 3.43 -11.32 24.06
C ARG A 480 4.93 -11.57 24.13
N THR A 481 5.68 -10.52 23.88
CA THR A 481 7.11 -10.40 24.21
C THR A 481 7.30 -9.27 25.20
N SER A 482 7.97 -9.54 26.31
CA SER A 482 8.29 -8.60 27.37
C SER A 482 9.67 -8.88 27.96
N ASN A 483 10.05 -8.20 29.02
CA ASN A 483 11.30 -8.51 29.73
C ASN A 483 11.42 -10.00 30.13
N TYR A 484 10.30 -10.65 30.41
CA TYR A 484 10.24 -12.02 30.96
C TYR A 484 9.64 -13.04 29.99
N GLU A 485 9.13 -12.62 28.84
CA GLU A 485 8.39 -13.42 27.89
C GLU A 485 9.00 -13.32 26.48
N ASN A 486 8.94 -14.44 25.75
CA ASN A 486 9.35 -14.53 24.34
C ASN A 486 8.25 -15.27 23.58
N TRP A 487 7.43 -14.55 22.81
CA TRP A 487 6.27 -15.09 22.09
C TRP A 487 5.36 -15.95 22.98
N ALA A 488 5.22 -15.53 24.24
CA ALA A 488 4.41 -16.28 25.19
C ALA A 488 2.92 -16.16 24.87
N ASP A 489 2.18 -17.26 25.04
CA ASP A 489 0.73 -17.25 25.01
C ASP A 489 0.23 -16.42 26.21
N ALA A 490 -0.35 -15.25 25.93
CA ALA A 490 -0.93 -14.34 26.91
C ALA A 490 -2.45 -14.56 27.12
N GLY A 491 -2.97 -15.65 26.55
CA GLY A 491 -4.37 -16.08 26.71
C GLY A 491 -5.32 -15.49 25.68
N LYS A 492 -6.62 -15.63 25.95
CA LYS A 492 -7.70 -15.12 25.12
C LYS A 492 -8.37 -13.91 25.80
N ILE A 493 -8.72 -12.93 25.01
CA ILE A 493 -9.40 -11.71 25.46
C ILE A 493 -10.74 -11.65 24.72
N ASN A 494 -11.84 -11.49 25.47
CA ASN A 494 -13.18 -11.43 24.87
C ASN A 494 -13.38 -10.12 24.09
N ILE A 495 -14.07 -10.23 22.98
CA ILE A 495 -14.56 -9.11 22.17
C ILE A 495 -16.04 -8.92 22.50
N ASN A 496 -16.42 -7.74 22.95
CA ASN A 496 -17.79 -7.41 23.32
C ASN A 496 -18.29 -6.26 22.43
N ASN A 497 -19.43 -6.47 21.76
CA ASN A 497 -20.02 -5.46 20.87
C ASN A 497 -18.98 -4.91 19.86
N SER A 498 -18.24 -5.79 19.18
CA SER A 498 -17.16 -5.45 18.25
C SER A 498 -16.05 -4.59 18.86
N SER A 499 -15.87 -4.61 20.17
CA SER A 499 -14.85 -3.86 20.89
C SER A 499 -13.89 -4.81 21.63
N LEU A 500 -12.60 -4.73 21.30
CA LEU A 500 -11.51 -5.46 21.96
C LEU A 500 -10.78 -4.49 22.90
N SER A 501 -11.06 -4.58 24.20
CA SER A 501 -10.38 -3.79 25.22
C SER A 501 -9.22 -4.56 25.83
N VAL A 502 -8.03 -3.98 25.81
CA VAL A 502 -6.78 -4.59 26.25
C VAL A 502 -6.01 -3.67 27.19
N SER A 503 -5.18 -4.27 28.04
CA SER A 503 -4.19 -3.56 28.85
C SER A 503 -2.78 -4.04 28.44
N LEU A 504 -2.03 -3.18 27.77
CA LEU A 504 -0.66 -3.48 27.33
C LEU A 504 0.28 -3.47 28.54
N GLU A 505 1.01 -4.55 28.76
CA GLU A 505 1.99 -4.62 29.84
C GLU A 505 3.15 -3.63 29.61
N PRO A 506 3.84 -3.18 30.67
CA PRO A 506 4.97 -2.29 30.56
C PRO A 506 6.09 -2.89 29.71
N ASN A 507 6.72 -2.09 28.87
CA ASN A 507 7.85 -2.50 28.03
C ASN A 507 7.56 -3.81 27.29
N SER A 508 6.49 -3.86 26.52
CA SER A 508 6.06 -5.07 25.81
C SER A 508 5.62 -4.81 24.38
N VAL A 509 5.63 -5.87 23.59
CA VAL A 509 4.98 -5.95 22.27
C VAL A 509 4.00 -7.11 22.33
N THR A 510 2.77 -6.88 21.93
CA THR A 510 1.71 -7.91 21.95
C THR A 510 1.00 -7.96 20.60
N THR A 511 0.90 -9.19 20.07
CA THR A 511 0.11 -9.48 18.86
C THR A 511 -1.22 -10.06 19.29
N TYR A 512 -2.31 -9.48 18.76
CA TYR A 512 -3.67 -9.98 18.90
C TYR A 512 -4.13 -10.56 17.58
N ILE A 513 -4.64 -11.77 17.61
CA ILE A 513 -5.17 -12.49 16.44
C ILE A 513 -6.65 -12.71 16.67
N VAL A 514 -7.47 -12.16 15.78
CA VAL A 514 -8.93 -12.28 15.78
C VAL A 514 -9.35 -13.10 14.58
N ASP A 515 -9.92 -14.28 14.82
CA ASP A 515 -10.49 -15.13 13.77
C ASP A 515 -11.96 -14.80 13.53
N GLY A 516 -12.49 -15.15 12.36
CA GLY A 516 -13.90 -14.92 11.99
C GLY A 516 -14.22 -13.45 11.74
N VAL A 517 -13.26 -12.72 11.17
CA VAL A 517 -13.43 -11.30 10.82
C VAL A 517 -13.75 -11.19 9.33
N LYS A 518 -14.91 -10.61 8.98
CA LYS A 518 -15.32 -10.40 7.59
C LYS A 518 -15.70 -8.94 7.34
N GLY A 519 -15.39 -8.43 6.17
CA GLY A 519 -15.72 -7.08 5.75
C GLY A 519 -14.90 -6.61 4.54
N GLY A 520 -15.07 -5.32 4.19
CA GLY A 520 -14.32 -4.72 3.10
C GLY A 520 -14.88 -5.04 1.72
N LYS A 521 -16.19 -5.22 1.59
CA LYS A 521 -16.86 -5.20 0.29
C LYS A 521 -16.60 -3.85 -0.38
N ALA A 522 -16.42 -3.85 -1.70
CA ALA A 522 -16.17 -2.61 -2.44
C ALA A 522 -17.26 -1.57 -2.14
N LEU A 523 -16.85 -0.34 -1.83
CA LEU A 523 -17.77 0.78 -1.68
C LEU A 523 -18.30 1.16 -3.07
N THR A 524 -19.61 1.20 -3.22
CA THR A 524 -20.27 1.52 -4.48
C THR A 524 -21.13 2.76 -4.34
N GLY A 525 -21.46 3.40 -5.48
CA GLY A 525 -22.32 4.57 -5.47
C GLY A 525 -21.62 5.83 -4.94
N LYS A 526 -20.34 6.06 -5.31
CA LYS A 526 -19.65 7.31 -4.95
C LYS A 526 -20.42 8.50 -5.52
N ILE A 527 -20.81 9.44 -4.64
CA ILE A 527 -21.56 10.65 -4.99
C ILE A 527 -20.59 11.74 -5.39
N ALA A 528 -20.73 12.27 -6.60
CA ALA A 528 -19.92 13.39 -7.05
C ALA A 528 -20.44 14.70 -6.45
N VAL A 529 -19.53 15.48 -5.87
CA VAL A 529 -19.83 16.81 -5.34
C VAL A 529 -19.17 17.85 -6.22
N ASN A 530 -20.00 18.75 -6.81
CA ASN A 530 -19.47 19.87 -7.57
C ASN A 530 -18.92 20.93 -6.60
N SER A 531 -17.67 21.34 -6.77
CA SER A 531 -17.03 22.36 -5.95
C SER A 531 -17.75 23.71 -5.93
N ALA A 532 -18.56 24.02 -6.96
CA ALA A 532 -19.41 25.20 -7.01
C ALA A 532 -20.52 25.17 -5.94
N ASN A 533 -20.93 23.97 -5.52
CA ASN A 533 -21.98 23.74 -4.53
C ASN A 533 -21.42 23.58 -3.10
N VAL A 534 -20.12 23.82 -2.91
CA VAL A 534 -19.45 23.73 -1.61
C VAL A 534 -19.32 25.13 -1.02
N THR A 535 -19.82 25.28 0.22
CA THR A 535 -19.74 26.49 1.04
C THR A 535 -19.10 26.16 2.38
N GLY A 536 -18.61 27.18 3.09
CA GLY A 536 -17.96 26.96 4.39
C GLY A 536 -17.65 28.25 5.10
N SER A 537 -17.19 28.13 6.33
CA SER A 537 -16.67 29.27 7.10
C SER A 537 -15.39 29.81 6.44
N ASP A 538 -15.01 31.05 6.86
CA ASP A 538 -13.80 31.66 6.35
C ASP A 538 -12.55 30.82 6.67
N PRO A 539 -11.60 30.71 5.72
CA PRO A 539 -10.34 30.04 5.98
C PRO A 539 -9.48 30.88 6.93
N TRP A 540 -8.55 30.21 7.63
CA TRP A 540 -7.58 30.84 8.54
C TRP A 540 -6.85 31.99 7.83
N LYS A 541 -6.86 33.19 8.45
CA LYS A 541 -6.25 34.41 7.90
C LYS A 541 -6.74 34.78 6.49
N ASN A 542 -7.93 34.38 6.11
CA ASN A 542 -8.51 34.57 4.77
C ASN A 542 -7.63 34.04 3.63
N ASP A 543 -6.95 32.88 3.89
CA ASP A 543 -6.10 32.22 2.89
C ASP A 543 -6.95 31.67 1.73
N THR A 544 -6.79 32.23 0.56
CA THR A 544 -7.54 31.87 -0.64
C THR A 544 -7.12 30.51 -1.25
N ASN A 545 -5.99 29.93 -0.81
CA ASN A 545 -5.50 28.66 -1.31
C ASN A 545 -6.11 27.47 -0.55
N ASN A 546 -6.46 27.63 0.72
CA ASN A 546 -6.94 26.57 1.61
C ASN A 546 -8.42 26.75 1.99
N THR A 547 -9.26 27.01 1.00
CA THR A 547 -10.70 27.24 1.16
C THR A 547 -11.49 25.93 1.29
N CYS A 548 -12.74 26.00 1.74
CA CYS A 548 -13.66 24.85 1.85
C CYS A 548 -13.84 24.05 0.55
N LYS A 549 -13.58 24.66 -0.63
CA LYS A 549 -13.65 23.99 -1.93
C LYS A 549 -12.61 22.88 -2.11
N LYS A 550 -11.57 22.86 -1.26
CA LYS A 550 -10.52 21.83 -1.28
C LYS A 550 -11.00 20.49 -0.72
N VAL A 551 -12.10 20.46 -0.01
CA VAL A 551 -12.57 19.27 0.70
C VAL A 551 -13.24 18.23 -0.22
N PHE A 552 -13.53 18.60 -1.47
CA PHE A 552 -14.14 17.72 -2.48
C PHE A 552 -13.41 17.84 -3.82
N ASP A 553 -12.08 18.06 -3.81
CA ASP A 553 -11.29 18.19 -5.04
C ASP A 553 -10.59 16.87 -5.47
N GLY A 554 -10.83 15.77 -4.72
CA GLY A 554 -10.29 14.45 -4.99
C GLY A 554 -8.83 14.29 -4.55
N SER A 555 -8.30 15.19 -3.71
CA SER A 555 -6.91 15.20 -3.30
C SER A 555 -6.74 15.26 -1.78
N THR A 556 -6.13 14.24 -1.19
CA THR A 556 -5.77 14.25 0.24
C THR A 556 -4.55 15.13 0.56
N SER A 557 -3.88 15.70 -0.45
CA SER A 557 -2.74 16.62 -0.26
C SER A 557 -3.15 18.10 -0.19
N THR A 558 -4.37 18.43 -0.59
CA THR A 558 -4.98 19.75 -0.38
C THR A 558 -5.89 19.70 0.85
N PHE A 559 -6.25 20.84 1.43
CA PHE A 559 -7.07 20.84 2.63
C PHE A 559 -7.82 22.18 2.83
N PHE A 560 -8.87 22.13 3.60
CA PHE A 560 -9.50 23.29 4.20
C PHE A 560 -8.80 23.61 5.53
N ASP A 561 -8.35 24.86 5.69
CA ASP A 561 -7.79 25.38 6.93
C ASP A 561 -8.77 26.38 7.54
N GLY A 562 -9.83 25.88 8.15
CA GLY A 562 -10.88 26.70 8.74
C GLY A 562 -10.52 27.22 10.12
N VAL A 563 -11.23 28.24 10.55
CA VAL A 563 -11.14 28.80 11.92
C VAL A 563 -11.77 27.85 12.96
N GLY A 564 -11.60 28.16 14.23
CA GLY A 564 -12.38 27.53 15.33
C GLY A 564 -13.87 27.67 15.09
N ASN A 565 -14.67 26.65 15.44
CA ASN A 565 -16.09 26.55 15.13
C ASN A 565 -16.42 26.59 13.63
N GLY A 566 -15.42 26.24 12.81
CA GLY A 566 -15.55 26.22 11.38
C GLY A 566 -16.43 25.07 10.88
N TRP A 567 -16.88 25.22 9.67
CA TRP A 567 -17.68 24.21 8.98
C TRP A 567 -17.44 24.26 7.47
N VAL A 568 -17.68 23.12 6.82
CA VAL A 568 -17.79 23.00 5.37
C VAL A 568 -19.06 22.23 5.04
N GLN A 569 -19.78 22.66 4.01
CA GLN A 569 -21.06 22.09 3.60
C GLN A 569 -21.11 21.91 2.08
N ALA A 570 -21.61 20.76 1.65
CA ALA A 570 -21.92 20.46 0.25
C ALA A 570 -23.45 20.37 0.06
N ASP A 571 -23.96 20.96 -1.03
CA ASP A 571 -25.30 20.71 -1.56
C ASP A 571 -25.20 19.65 -2.66
N LEU A 572 -25.80 18.49 -2.45
CA LEU A 572 -25.79 17.35 -3.36
C LEU A 572 -26.79 17.51 -4.52
N GLY A 573 -27.62 18.55 -4.51
CA GLY A 573 -28.64 18.81 -5.51
C GLY A 573 -29.96 18.07 -5.26
N GLU A 574 -29.91 16.85 -4.77
CA GLU A 574 -31.05 16.03 -4.36
C GLU A 574 -30.77 15.30 -3.06
N SER A 575 -31.78 14.64 -2.47
CA SER A 575 -31.60 13.86 -1.25
C SER A 575 -31.01 12.50 -1.55
N TYR A 576 -29.98 12.08 -0.78
CA TYR A 576 -29.32 10.77 -0.87
C TYR A 576 -29.48 9.98 0.45
N SER A 577 -29.70 8.69 0.32
CA SER A 577 -29.50 7.72 1.39
C SER A 577 -28.04 7.28 1.37
N LEU A 578 -27.30 7.60 2.44
CA LEU A 578 -25.86 7.29 2.49
C LEU A 578 -25.61 5.88 3.00
N THR A 579 -24.66 5.19 2.35
CA THR A 579 -24.18 3.86 2.76
C THR A 579 -22.79 3.92 3.39
N ALA A 580 -21.97 4.92 3.00
CA ALA A 580 -20.67 5.17 3.61
C ALA A 580 -20.26 6.65 3.51
N LEU A 581 -19.40 7.03 4.46
CA LEU A 581 -18.74 8.32 4.53
C LEU A 581 -17.24 8.08 4.59
N GLY A 582 -16.46 8.67 3.66
CA GLY A 582 -15.01 8.75 3.72
C GLY A 582 -14.55 10.15 4.09
N PHE A 583 -13.48 10.26 4.88
CA PHE A 583 -12.83 11.55 5.13
C PHE A 583 -11.33 11.41 5.34
N ALA A 584 -10.56 12.40 4.89
CA ALA A 584 -9.13 12.50 5.16
C ALA A 584 -8.84 13.70 6.05
N PRO A 585 -8.11 13.54 7.16
CA PRO A 585 -7.60 14.67 7.92
C PRO A 585 -6.48 15.38 7.14
N ARG A 586 -6.13 16.60 7.51
CA ARG A 586 -4.92 17.24 7.04
C ARG A 586 -3.68 16.50 7.55
N SER A 587 -2.80 16.11 6.62
CA SER A 587 -1.56 15.39 6.96
C SER A 587 -0.70 16.13 7.97
N GLY A 588 -0.25 15.44 9.04
CA GLY A 588 0.50 15.98 10.16
C GLY A 588 -0.34 16.75 11.20
N TYR A 589 -1.66 16.85 10.98
CA TYR A 589 -2.62 17.52 11.87
C TYR A 589 -3.87 16.67 12.11
N GLU A 590 -3.75 15.36 12.05
CA GLU A 590 -4.85 14.39 12.16
C GLU A 590 -5.68 14.60 13.45
N TYR A 591 -5.00 14.95 14.53
CA TYR A 591 -5.61 15.24 15.84
C TYR A 591 -6.64 16.38 15.80
N ARG A 592 -6.61 17.27 14.79
CA ARG A 592 -7.56 18.38 14.66
C ARG A 592 -8.96 17.94 14.24
N CYS A 593 -9.11 16.73 13.71
CA CYS A 593 -10.41 16.16 13.38
C CYS A 593 -11.12 15.57 14.60
N GLU A 594 -10.44 15.31 15.71
CA GLU A 594 -11.07 14.75 16.91
C GLU A 594 -12.15 15.70 17.47
N GLY A 595 -13.34 15.15 17.74
CA GLY A 595 -14.52 15.90 18.14
C GLY A 595 -15.29 16.56 16.99
N GLY A 596 -14.75 16.51 15.76
CA GLY A 596 -15.47 16.97 14.56
C GLY A 596 -16.68 16.08 14.25
N ARG A 597 -17.75 16.68 13.70
CA ARG A 597 -19.01 16.01 13.40
C ARG A 597 -19.37 16.08 11.93
N PHE A 598 -19.89 14.98 11.41
CA PHE A 598 -20.53 14.92 10.11
C PHE A 598 -22.05 14.92 10.30
N LEU A 599 -22.73 15.77 9.58
CA LEU A 599 -24.16 16.02 9.69
C LEU A 599 -24.81 15.93 8.33
N ILE A 600 -26.10 15.55 8.28
CA ILE A 600 -26.91 15.49 7.08
C ILE A 600 -28.22 16.27 7.30
N SER A 601 -28.75 16.90 6.25
CA SER A 601 -29.99 17.66 6.28
C SER A 601 -30.70 17.62 4.93
N ASP A 602 -32.05 17.65 4.94
CA ASP A 602 -32.87 17.81 3.73
C ASP A 602 -33.05 19.27 3.31
N ASP A 603 -33.01 20.21 4.26
CA ASP A 603 -33.35 21.64 4.07
C ASP A 603 -32.19 22.59 4.35
N GLY A 604 -31.00 22.06 4.74
CA GLY A 604 -29.84 22.85 5.10
C GLY A 604 -29.94 23.59 6.44
N SER A 605 -30.99 23.35 7.20
CA SER A 605 -31.29 24.02 8.47
C SER A 605 -31.47 23.06 9.65
N ASN A 606 -32.15 21.93 9.42
CA ASN A 606 -32.39 20.90 10.41
C ASN A 606 -31.40 19.77 10.19
N TRP A 607 -30.44 19.60 11.13
CA TRP A 607 -29.31 18.69 11.00
C TRP A 607 -29.48 17.45 11.85
N LYS A 608 -29.17 16.28 11.27
CA LYS A 608 -29.04 14.98 11.94
C LYS A 608 -27.59 14.56 11.94
N GLU A 609 -27.11 13.98 13.02
CA GLU A 609 -25.73 13.50 13.11
C GLU A 609 -25.56 12.19 12.33
N LEU A 610 -24.53 12.14 11.47
CA LEU A 610 -24.07 10.94 10.78
C LEU A 610 -22.98 10.23 11.59
N TYR A 611 -21.98 11.01 12.02
CA TYR A 611 -20.80 10.47 12.70
C TYR A 611 -20.05 11.57 13.45
N THR A 612 -19.54 11.23 14.63
CA THR A 612 -18.60 12.07 15.39
C THR A 612 -17.25 11.39 15.46
N VAL A 613 -16.18 12.10 15.12
CA VAL A 613 -14.79 11.61 15.20
C VAL A 613 -14.38 11.51 16.66
N LYS A 614 -14.41 10.29 17.22
CA LYS A 614 -14.22 10.04 18.66
C LYS A 614 -12.77 9.96 19.11
N SER A 615 -11.84 9.78 18.18
CA SER A 615 -10.40 9.67 18.44
C SER A 615 -9.62 10.19 17.23
N GLN A 616 -8.32 10.42 17.40
CA GLN A 616 -7.47 10.84 16.28
C GLN A 616 -7.57 9.84 15.13
N PRO A 617 -8.00 10.28 13.91
CA PRO A 617 -8.07 9.41 12.74
C PRO A 617 -6.68 9.09 12.18
N THR A 618 -6.62 8.14 11.27
CA THR A 618 -5.39 7.84 10.53
C THR A 618 -5.08 8.92 9.49
N GLY A 619 -3.82 9.06 9.10
CA GLY A 619 -3.38 9.99 8.05
C GLY A 619 -3.70 9.43 6.66
N GLY A 620 -4.85 9.69 6.14
CA GLY A 620 -5.35 9.23 4.85
C GLY A 620 -6.86 9.13 4.89
N MET A 621 -7.47 8.45 3.91
CA MET A 621 -8.92 8.25 3.92
C MET A 621 -9.33 7.32 5.06
N ASN A 622 -10.29 7.76 5.85
CA ASN A 622 -10.96 6.99 6.91
C ASN A 622 -12.41 6.76 6.48
N TYR A 623 -12.83 5.51 6.33
CA TYR A 623 -14.18 5.18 5.87
C TYR A 623 -15.05 4.66 7.01
N ILE A 624 -16.26 5.21 7.11
CA ILE A 624 -17.31 4.86 8.07
C ILE A 624 -18.46 4.25 7.28
N THR A 625 -18.73 2.97 7.48
CA THR A 625 -19.79 2.22 6.78
C THR A 625 -20.99 1.90 7.68
N LYS A 626 -20.83 2.04 9.00
CA LYS A 626 -21.92 1.88 9.96
C LYS A 626 -22.51 3.25 10.26
N LEU A 627 -23.26 3.80 9.31
CA LEU A 627 -24.04 5.02 9.49
C LEU A 627 -25.38 4.70 10.17
N PRO A 628 -26.07 5.71 10.76
CA PRO A 628 -27.40 5.52 11.30
C PRO A 628 -28.38 5.01 10.24
N GLU A 629 -29.24 4.05 10.61
CA GLU A 629 -30.22 3.47 9.71
C GLU A 629 -31.25 4.51 9.22
N ASN A 630 -31.69 4.35 7.97
CA ASN A 630 -32.73 5.18 7.35
C ASN A 630 -32.43 6.69 7.35
N ILE A 631 -31.15 7.05 7.22
CA ILE A 631 -30.76 8.44 7.19
C ILE A 631 -30.54 8.89 5.75
N SER A 632 -31.20 9.97 5.40
CA SER A 632 -31.07 10.61 4.07
C SER A 632 -31.06 12.11 4.20
N GLY A 633 -30.58 12.80 3.18
CA GLY A 633 -30.60 14.25 3.06
C GLY A 633 -29.86 14.78 1.84
N ARG A 634 -30.12 16.05 1.53
CA ARG A 634 -29.54 16.77 0.40
C ARG A 634 -28.24 17.48 0.77
N TYR A 635 -28.09 17.91 2.01
CA TYR A 635 -26.94 18.68 2.46
C TYR A 635 -26.08 17.85 3.40
N ILE A 636 -24.77 17.87 3.20
CA ILE A 636 -23.78 17.26 4.09
C ILE A 636 -22.92 18.36 4.66
N ARG A 637 -22.65 18.30 5.99
CA ARG A 637 -21.80 19.25 6.69
C ARG A 637 -20.78 18.52 7.55
N TYR A 638 -19.54 18.97 7.48
CA TYR A 638 -18.55 18.73 8.51
C TYR A 638 -18.37 19.99 9.35
N GLU A 639 -18.38 19.87 10.64
CA GLU A 639 -18.16 20.99 11.55
C GLU A 639 -17.37 20.59 12.79
N VAL A 640 -16.68 21.57 13.38
CA VAL A 640 -16.03 21.42 14.69
C VAL A 640 -16.81 22.27 15.69
N PRO A 641 -17.57 21.66 16.63
CA PRO A 641 -18.44 22.39 17.55
C PRO A 641 -17.68 23.26 18.54
N ASP A 642 -18.34 24.34 19.00
CA ASP A 642 -17.88 25.09 20.16
C ASP A 642 -17.70 24.19 21.39
N GLY A 643 -16.61 24.38 22.13
CA GLY A 643 -16.31 23.61 23.32
C GLY A 643 -15.82 22.19 23.06
N THR A 644 -15.52 21.81 21.82
CA THR A 644 -14.74 20.60 21.51
C THR A 644 -13.43 20.65 22.29
N PRO A 645 -13.07 19.59 23.05
CA PRO A 645 -11.87 19.65 23.89
C PRO A 645 -10.64 20.02 23.06
N PRO A 646 -9.78 20.92 23.54
CA PRO A 646 -8.52 21.18 22.87
C PRO A 646 -7.73 19.89 22.79
N ASN A 647 -7.21 19.60 21.61
CA ASN A 647 -6.40 18.42 21.35
C ASN A 647 -5.01 18.46 22.00
N GLY A 648 -4.81 19.24 23.05
CA GLY A 648 -3.58 19.32 23.83
C GLY A 648 -2.34 19.89 23.12
N LYS A 649 -2.41 20.08 21.80
CA LYS A 649 -1.27 20.56 20.97
C LYS A 649 -1.49 21.98 20.44
N ASP A 650 -2.74 22.37 20.16
CA ASP A 650 -3.09 23.71 19.68
C ASP A 650 -3.96 24.43 20.73
N SER A 651 -3.73 25.72 20.91
CA SER A 651 -4.51 26.57 21.83
C SER A 651 -5.87 26.99 21.25
N THR A 652 -6.13 26.67 19.98
CA THR A 652 -7.34 27.04 19.25
C THR A 652 -7.90 25.85 18.49
N TYR A 653 -9.23 25.74 18.47
CA TYR A 653 -9.95 24.77 17.65
C TYR A 653 -9.80 25.13 16.18
N CYS A 654 -9.57 24.15 15.34
CA CYS A 654 -9.40 24.33 13.90
C CYS A 654 -10.31 23.36 13.16
N CYS A 655 -11.12 23.86 12.26
CA CYS A 655 -11.82 23.02 11.29
C CYS A 655 -10.84 22.69 10.16
N ASN A 656 -10.09 21.60 10.31
CA ASN A 656 -9.07 21.18 9.37
C ASN A 656 -9.44 19.82 8.79
N ILE A 657 -9.67 19.76 7.48
CA ILE A 657 -9.99 18.53 6.77
C ILE A 657 -9.48 18.61 5.34
N ALA A 658 -8.94 17.50 4.81
CA ALA A 658 -8.36 17.44 3.47
C ALA A 658 -9.40 17.01 2.44
N GLU A 659 -10.10 15.91 2.64
CA GLU A 659 -11.03 15.35 1.66
C GLU A 659 -12.25 14.74 2.34
N ILE A 660 -13.42 14.80 1.67
CA ILE A 660 -14.63 14.07 2.06
C ILE A 660 -15.15 13.31 0.84
N GLU A 661 -15.46 12.04 1.02
CA GLU A 661 -16.12 11.20 0.03
C GLU A 661 -17.44 10.69 0.57
N LEU A 662 -18.44 10.66 -0.27
CA LEU A 662 -19.78 10.21 0.07
C LEU A 662 -20.17 9.05 -0.84
N TYR A 663 -20.79 8.03 -0.24
CA TYR A 663 -21.29 6.87 -0.95
C TYR A 663 -22.75 6.65 -0.59
N GLY A 664 -23.57 6.36 -1.59
CA GLY A 664 -25.00 6.18 -1.39
C GLY A 664 -25.77 6.20 -2.69
N GLN A 665 -27.07 6.34 -2.55
CA GLN A 665 -28.00 6.37 -3.68
C GLN A 665 -29.04 7.46 -3.45
N PRO A 666 -29.68 8.01 -4.50
CA PRO A 666 -30.80 8.93 -4.35
C PRO A 666 -31.86 8.38 -3.41
N ALA A 667 -32.35 9.23 -2.49
CA ALA A 667 -33.38 8.84 -1.53
C ALA A 667 -34.68 8.46 -2.25
N GLY A 668 -35.32 7.39 -1.79
CA GLY A 668 -36.52 6.84 -2.45
C GLY A 668 -36.24 5.67 -3.39
N MET A 669 -34.96 5.40 -3.73
CA MET A 669 -34.59 4.11 -4.30
C MET A 669 -34.60 3.06 -3.17
N THR A 670 -35.53 2.14 -3.21
CA THR A 670 -35.54 0.98 -2.31
C THR A 670 -34.36 0.08 -2.66
N SER A 671 -33.73 -0.53 -1.67
CA SER A 671 -32.52 -1.33 -1.70
C SER A 671 -32.07 -1.79 -3.10
N LEU A 672 -31.03 -1.14 -3.67
CA LEU A 672 -30.53 -1.50 -5.00
C LEU A 672 -29.83 -2.88 -4.92
N GLU A 673 -30.58 -3.94 -5.18
CA GLU A 673 -29.99 -5.25 -5.41
C GLU A 673 -29.40 -5.25 -6.83
N ALA A 674 -28.08 -5.48 -6.93
CA ALA A 674 -27.41 -5.51 -8.22
C ALA A 674 -27.78 -6.78 -8.98
N LEU A 675 -28.22 -6.63 -10.22
CA LEU A 675 -28.51 -7.72 -11.14
C LEU A 675 -27.31 -7.96 -12.05
N ALA A 676 -26.64 -9.09 -11.89
CA ALA A 676 -25.53 -9.46 -12.76
C ALA A 676 -26.05 -10.00 -14.11
N PRO A 677 -25.58 -9.49 -15.26
CA PRO A 677 -25.96 -10.04 -16.55
C PRO A 677 -25.37 -11.44 -16.74
N VAL A 678 -26.20 -12.37 -17.28
CA VAL A 678 -25.75 -13.72 -17.69
C VAL A 678 -25.00 -13.68 -19.02
N LYS A 679 -25.24 -12.66 -19.81
CA LYS A 679 -24.57 -12.44 -21.10
C LYS A 679 -24.49 -10.97 -21.45
N VAL A 680 -23.32 -10.55 -21.95
CA VAL A 680 -23.08 -9.21 -22.48
C VAL A 680 -22.77 -9.31 -23.97
N SER A 681 -23.25 -8.37 -24.76
CA SER A 681 -22.95 -8.23 -26.20
C SER A 681 -22.92 -6.77 -26.58
N GLY A 682 -22.19 -6.40 -27.63
CA GLY A 682 -22.08 -5.02 -28.07
C GLY A 682 -21.58 -4.87 -29.50
N SER A 683 -21.55 -3.63 -29.97
CA SER A 683 -20.88 -3.27 -31.21
C SER A 683 -19.37 -3.54 -31.13
N ALA A 684 -18.68 -3.60 -32.28
CA ALA A 684 -17.23 -3.79 -32.32
C ALA A 684 -16.49 -2.66 -31.56
N PRO A 685 -15.44 -2.97 -30.80
CA PRO A 685 -14.61 -1.96 -30.19
C PRO A 685 -13.80 -1.17 -31.24
N TYR A 686 -13.40 0.05 -30.88
CA TYR A 686 -12.60 0.91 -31.77
C TYR A 686 -11.27 0.22 -32.13
N LYS A 687 -10.99 0.09 -33.44
CA LYS A 687 -9.80 -0.58 -33.97
C LYS A 687 -9.58 -2.00 -33.47
N ASP A 688 -10.64 -2.75 -33.22
CA ASP A 688 -10.61 -4.12 -32.70
C ASP A 688 -9.74 -4.27 -31.44
N SER A 689 -9.78 -3.24 -30.56
CA SER A 689 -9.05 -3.23 -29.29
C SER A 689 -9.62 -4.24 -28.30
N SER A 690 -8.87 -4.52 -27.21
CA SER A 690 -9.35 -5.34 -26.08
C SER A 690 -10.41 -4.64 -25.20
N ASP A 691 -10.72 -3.38 -25.48
CA ASP A 691 -11.71 -2.58 -24.75
C ASP A 691 -13.13 -2.84 -25.28
N ASP A 692 -13.52 -4.11 -25.26
CA ASP A 692 -14.79 -4.60 -25.78
C ASP A 692 -15.95 -4.38 -24.78
N CYS A 693 -17.17 -4.77 -25.19
CA CYS A 693 -18.39 -4.54 -24.43
C CYS A 693 -18.41 -5.20 -23.04
N SER A 694 -17.60 -6.23 -22.79
CA SER A 694 -17.51 -6.86 -21.45
C SER A 694 -16.97 -5.91 -20.39
N LYS A 695 -16.16 -4.91 -20.81
CA LYS A 695 -15.61 -3.91 -19.93
C LYS A 695 -16.63 -2.95 -19.31
N ALA A 696 -17.81 -2.86 -19.88
CA ALA A 696 -18.89 -2.08 -19.32
C ALA A 696 -19.65 -2.79 -18.17
N PHE A 697 -19.28 -4.03 -17.84
CA PHE A 697 -19.92 -4.85 -16.79
C PHE A 697 -18.89 -5.68 -16.00
N ASP A 698 -17.63 -5.23 -15.90
CA ASP A 698 -16.57 -5.97 -15.21
C ASP A 698 -16.36 -5.53 -13.74
N GLY A 699 -17.19 -4.62 -13.25
CA GLY A 699 -17.15 -4.10 -11.89
C GLY A 699 -16.04 -3.05 -11.65
N SER A 700 -15.42 -2.52 -12.72
CA SER A 700 -14.27 -1.64 -12.62
C SER A 700 -14.47 -0.31 -13.37
N ASN A 701 -14.47 0.79 -12.64
CA ASN A 701 -14.48 2.13 -13.27
C ASN A 701 -13.15 2.50 -13.95
N SER A 702 -12.10 1.68 -13.83
CA SER A 702 -10.79 1.93 -14.47
C SER A 702 -10.68 1.30 -15.87
N THR A 703 -11.51 0.36 -16.18
CA THR A 703 -11.71 -0.23 -17.51
C THR A 703 -12.87 0.43 -18.22
N PHE A 704 -13.01 0.26 -19.52
CA PHE A 704 -14.10 0.88 -20.27
C PHE A 704 -14.36 0.18 -21.61
N PHE A 705 -15.57 0.26 -22.08
CA PHE A 705 -15.91 -0.04 -23.48
C PHE A 705 -15.56 1.16 -24.36
N ASP A 706 -14.75 0.93 -25.40
CA ASP A 706 -14.41 1.94 -26.41
C ASP A 706 -15.08 1.59 -27.75
N GLY A 707 -16.39 1.77 -27.83
CA GLY A 707 -17.17 1.49 -29.04
C GLY A 707 -17.03 2.59 -30.09
N VAL A 708 -17.30 2.23 -31.33
CA VAL A 708 -17.36 3.16 -32.48
C VAL A 708 -18.61 4.05 -32.41
N GLY A 709 -18.68 5.04 -33.28
CA GLY A 709 -19.87 5.89 -33.43
C GLY A 709 -21.14 5.04 -33.67
N SER A 710 -22.29 5.47 -33.11
CA SER A 710 -23.54 4.71 -33.09
C SER A 710 -23.44 3.33 -32.38
N GLY A 711 -22.44 3.16 -31.52
CA GLY A 711 -22.21 1.93 -30.77
C GLY A 711 -23.28 1.66 -29.71
N TRP A 712 -23.34 0.40 -29.32
CA TRP A 712 -24.26 -0.06 -28.29
C TRP A 712 -23.61 -1.19 -27.45
N VAL A 713 -24.06 -1.32 -26.23
CA VAL A 713 -23.78 -2.48 -25.36
C VAL A 713 -25.08 -2.95 -24.71
N LYS A 714 -25.28 -4.27 -24.66
CA LYS A 714 -26.51 -4.93 -24.19
C LYS A 714 -26.20 -6.00 -23.15
N ALA A 715 -26.94 -5.98 -22.05
CA ALA A 715 -26.98 -7.00 -21.03
C ALA A 715 -28.23 -7.87 -21.17
N ASP A 716 -28.10 -9.18 -21.04
CA ASP A 716 -29.18 -10.15 -20.82
C ASP A 716 -29.14 -10.56 -19.33
N LEU A 717 -30.23 -10.36 -18.61
CA LEU A 717 -30.35 -10.63 -17.18
C LEU A 717 -30.76 -12.09 -16.87
N GLY A 718 -30.99 -12.87 -17.90
CA GLY A 718 -31.38 -14.30 -17.79
C GLY A 718 -32.84 -14.55 -17.43
N GLY A 719 -33.55 -13.56 -16.94
CA GLY A 719 -34.96 -13.64 -16.57
C GLY A 719 -35.61 -12.26 -16.52
N ILE A 720 -36.93 -12.27 -16.28
CA ILE A 720 -37.70 -11.01 -16.13
C ILE A 720 -37.33 -10.39 -14.75
N CYS A 721 -36.92 -9.16 -14.78
CA CYS A 721 -36.59 -8.36 -13.60
C CYS A 721 -37.49 -7.13 -13.52
N SER A 722 -37.94 -6.77 -12.32
CA SER A 722 -38.40 -5.41 -12.05
C SER A 722 -37.15 -4.52 -11.81
N LEU A 723 -37.07 -3.40 -12.54
CA LEU A 723 -35.91 -2.53 -12.51
C LEU A 723 -36.19 -1.28 -11.70
N ASP A 724 -35.32 -1.02 -10.71
CA ASP A 724 -35.40 0.16 -9.85
C ASP A 724 -34.50 1.29 -10.36
N ALA A 725 -33.34 0.94 -10.93
CA ALA A 725 -32.40 1.93 -11.48
C ALA A 725 -31.41 1.32 -12.49
N ILE A 726 -30.84 2.19 -13.32
CA ILE A 726 -29.63 1.92 -14.11
C ILE A 726 -28.55 2.90 -13.65
N GLY A 727 -27.45 2.38 -13.11
CA GLY A 727 -26.24 3.12 -12.82
C GLY A 727 -25.31 3.14 -14.03
N TYR A 728 -24.55 4.21 -14.24
CA TYR A 728 -23.52 4.26 -15.27
C TYR A 728 -22.34 5.14 -14.83
N CYS A 729 -21.13 4.72 -15.21
CA CYS A 729 -19.91 5.49 -15.01
C CYS A 729 -19.29 5.83 -16.38
N PRO A 730 -19.01 7.11 -16.69
CA PRO A 730 -18.34 7.48 -17.93
C PRO A 730 -16.85 7.08 -17.88
N ARG A 731 -16.19 7.03 -19.03
CA ARG A 731 -14.74 6.86 -19.13
C ARG A 731 -14.02 8.08 -18.57
N LYS A 732 -13.05 7.86 -17.68
CA LYS A 732 -12.24 8.92 -17.05
C LYS A 732 -11.54 9.80 -18.09
N GLY A 733 -11.70 11.13 -17.99
CA GLY A 733 -11.13 12.12 -18.90
C GLY A 733 -11.85 12.25 -20.24
N TYR A 734 -12.92 11.46 -20.47
CA TYR A 734 -13.76 11.47 -21.67
C TYR A 734 -15.25 11.45 -21.32
N GLU A 735 -15.63 12.06 -20.20
CA GLU A 735 -16.99 12.04 -19.65
C GLU A 735 -18.00 12.63 -20.65
N TYR A 736 -17.57 13.59 -21.45
CA TYR A 736 -18.38 14.21 -22.51
C TYR A 736 -18.84 13.23 -23.60
N ARG A 737 -18.18 12.07 -23.75
CA ARG A 737 -18.56 11.08 -24.77
C ARG A 737 -19.83 10.31 -24.43
N CYS A 738 -20.29 10.38 -23.18
CA CYS A 738 -21.58 9.82 -22.78
C CYS A 738 -22.76 10.76 -23.07
N LEU A 739 -22.51 12.04 -23.43
CA LEU A 739 -23.59 12.99 -23.71
C LEU A 739 -24.51 12.47 -24.83
N ASP A 740 -25.81 12.60 -24.63
CA ASP A 740 -26.89 12.11 -25.49
C ASP A 740 -26.96 10.58 -25.62
N GLY A 741 -26.17 9.84 -24.83
CA GLY A 741 -26.33 8.39 -24.68
C GLY A 741 -27.72 8.04 -24.13
N GLU A 742 -28.28 6.93 -24.60
CA GLU A 742 -29.65 6.50 -24.29
C GLU A 742 -29.66 5.09 -23.69
N PHE A 743 -30.55 4.88 -22.73
CA PHE A 743 -30.80 3.57 -22.12
C PHE A 743 -32.16 3.05 -22.55
N PHE A 744 -32.19 1.77 -22.91
CA PHE A 744 -33.37 1.05 -23.35
C PHE A 744 -33.55 -0.22 -22.57
N THR A 745 -34.79 -0.67 -22.45
CA THR A 745 -35.17 -1.96 -21.88
C THR A 745 -35.97 -2.78 -22.88
N SER A 746 -35.94 -4.09 -22.73
CA SER A 746 -36.70 -5.00 -23.61
C SER A 746 -37.04 -6.32 -22.86
N MET A 747 -38.20 -6.89 -23.20
CA MET A 747 -38.58 -8.22 -22.72
C MET A 747 -38.02 -9.34 -23.61
N ASP A 748 -37.95 -9.09 -24.92
CA ASP A 748 -37.65 -10.08 -25.98
C ASP A 748 -36.27 -9.86 -26.66
N GLY A 749 -35.58 -8.74 -26.36
CA GLY A 749 -34.33 -8.36 -27.00
C GLY A 749 -34.45 -7.83 -28.43
N LEU A 750 -35.68 -7.68 -28.96
CA LEU A 750 -36.00 -7.21 -30.30
C LEU A 750 -36.77 -5.88 -30.30
N ASN A 751 -37.74 -5.74 -29.41
CA ASN A 751 -38.53 -4.53 -29.23
C ASN A 751 -37.99 -3.76 -28.01
N TRP A 752 -37.67 -2.48 -28.20
CA TRP A 752 -36.92 -1.67 -27.21
C TRP A 752 -37.68 -0.41 -26.81
N ASP A 753 -37.86 -0.23 -25.51
CA ASP A 753 -38.45 0.98 -24.93
C ASP A 753 -37.35 1.82 -24.31
N LYS A 754 -37.31 3.10 -24.65
CA LYS A 754 -36.39 4.07 -24.09
C LYS A 754 -36.81 4.41 -22.67
N VAL A 755 -35.91 4.21 -21.71
CA VAL A 755 -36.15 4.45 -20.27
C VAL A 755 -35.40 5.66 -19.73
N GLY A 756 -34.34 6.11 -20.41
CA GLY A 756 -33.56 7.30 -20.00
C GLY A 756 -32.57 7.78 -21.05
N SER A 757 -32.03 8.97 -20.84
CA SER A 757 -30.94 9.55 -21.64
C SER A 757 -30.06 10.47 -20.79
N ILE A 758 -28.83 10.64 -21.22
CA ILE A 758 -27.81 11.47 -20.56
C ILE A 758 -27.90 12.89 -21.18
N SER A 759 -28.53 13.86 -20.49
CA SER A 759 -28.80 15.22 -20.98
C SER A 759 -27.67 16.23 -20.72
N GLY A 760 -26.60 15.84 -19.97
CA GLY A 760 -25.46 16.71 -19.69
C GLY A 760 -24.18 15.86 -19.55
N VAL A 761 -23.00 16.51 -19.52
CA VAL A 761 -21.73 15.80 -19.28
C VAL A 761 -21.76 15.22 -17.88
N PRO A 762 -21.78 13.86 -17.74
CA PRO A 762 -21.84 13.24 -16.43
C PRO A 762 -20.52 13.41 -15.67
N SER A 763 -20.55 13.30 -14.36
CA SER A 763 -19.33 13.22 -13.55
C SER A 763 -18.67 11.85 -13.65
N PHE A 764 -17.34 11.77 -13.46
CA PHE A 764 -16.64 10.49 -13.31
C PHE A 764 -16.97 9.86 -11.94
N SER A 765 -18.18 9.30 -11.87
CA SER A 765 -18.74 8.54 -10.75
C SER A 765 -19.92 7.72 -11.26
N THR A 766 -20.52 6.89 -10.42
CA THR A 766 -21.79 6.24 -10.80
C THR A 766 -22.89 7.28 -10.80
N ASN A 767 -23.44 7.55 -11.99
CA ASN A 767 -24.63 8.37 -12.21
C ASN A 767 -25.83 7.43 -12.34
N TYR A 768 -27.04 7.86 -11.96
CA TYR A 768 -28.23 6.99 -11.96
C TYR A 768 -29.35 7.50 -12.83
N ILE A 769 -30.02 6.57 -13.49
CA ILE A 769 -31.34 6.76 -14.08
C ILE A 769 -32.34 6.07 -13.18
N ASN A 770 -33.15 6.82 -12.45
CA ASN A 770 -34.17 6.30 -11.56
C ASN A 770 -35.34 5.72 -12.37
N LEU A 771 -35.70 4.47 -12.07
CA LEU A 771 -36.79 3.72 -12.69
C LEU A 771 -37.85 3.24 -11.66
N ALA A 772 -37.61 3.42 -10.36
CA ALA A 772 -38.46 2.87 -9.29
C ALA A 772 -39.94 3.26 -9.38
N ASP A 773 -40.23 4.48 -9.83
CA ASP A 773 -41.60 4.97 -9.99
C ASP A 773 -42.23 4.61 -11.35
N LYS A 774 -41.54 3.85 -12.23
CA LYS A 774 -41.98 3.61 -13.63
C LYS A 774 -42.50 2.21 -13.88
N ASP A 775 -42.44 1.31 -12.89
CA ASP A 775 -42.86 -0.11 -12.99
C ASP A 775 -42.26 -0.80 -14.25
N ILE A 776 -40.94 -0.65 -14.41
CA ILE A 776 -40.21 -1.21 -15.56
C ILE A 776 -39.93 -2.68 -15.31
N ARG A 777 -40.45 -3.53 -16.18
CA ARG A 777 -40.10 -4.96 -16.24
C ARG A 777 -39.34 -5.26 -17.51
N ALA A 778 -38.18 -5.90 -17.38
CA ALA A 778 -37.32 -6.19 -18.53
C ALA A 778 -36.41 -7.39 -18.26
N ARG A 779 -36.04 -8.08 -19.35
CA ARG A 779 -34.97 -9.09 -19.36
C ARG A 779 -33.66 -8.48 -19.91
N TYR A 780 -33.78 -7.52 -20.82
CA TYR A 780 -32.62 -6.93 -21.49
C TYR A 780 -32.52 -5.44 -21.19
N VAL A 781 -31.29 -4.98 -20.98
CA VAL A 781 -30.94 -3.56 -20.85
C VAL A 781 -29.89 -3.20 -21.89
N MET A 782 -30.04 -2.10 -22.58
CA MET A 782 -29.11 -1.64 -23.61
C MET A 782 -28.74 -0.16 -23.40
N TYR A 783 -27.47 0.14 -23.48
CA TYR A 783 -26.94 1.50 -23.65
C TYR A 783 -26.56 1.69 -25.11
N LYS A 784 -26.92 2.83 -25.67
CA LYS A 784 -26.66 3.17 -27.07
C LYS A 784 -26.38 4.65 -27.22
N VAL A 785 -25.44 4.98 -28.09
CA VAL A 785 -25.22 6.37 -28.55
C VAL A 785 -25.92 6.54 -29.92
N PRO A 786 -26.88 7.45 -30.03
CA PRO A 786 -27.64 7.63 -31.28
C PRO A 786 -26.76 8.14 -32.42
N ASP A 787 -27.18 7.79 -33.68
CA ASP A 787 -26.62 8.42 -34.89
C ASP A 787 -26.86 9.92 -34.87
N GLY A 788 -25.79 10.73 -35.12
CA GLY A 788 -25.90 12.16 -35.18
C GLY A 788 -26.03 12.88 -33.83
N ALA A 789 -25.73 12.17 -32.69
CA ALA A 789 -25.58 12.83 -31.42
C ALA A 789 -24.59 14.00 -31.55
N PRO A 790 -24.88 15.20 -30.96
CA PRO A 790 -24.09 16.40 -31.24
C PRO A 790 -22.64 16.22 -30.82
N ALA A 791 -21.72 16.68 -31.68
CA ALA A 791 -20.33 16.78 -31.34
C ALA A 791 -20.16 17.62 -30.06
N ASN A 792 -19.41 17.17 -29.12
CA ASN A 792 -19.11 17.90 -27.90
C ASN A 792 -18.43 19.23 -28.27
N THR A 793 -18.96 20.34 -27.80
CA THR A 793 -18.39 21.67 -28.07
C THR A 793 -17.09 21.95 -27.35
N VAL A 794 -16.74 21.12 -26.33
CA VAL A 794 -15.54 21.29 -25.51
C VAL A 794 -14.33 20.63 -26.15
N ASN A 795 -14.52 19.50 -26.82
CA ASN A 795 -13.45 18.80 -27.56
C ASN A 795 -14.11 18.11 -28.77
N PRO A 796 -14.10 18.71 -29.93
CA PRO A 796 -14.76 18.16 -31.10
C PRO A 796 -14.01 16.97 -31.63
N ASP A 797 -14.17 15.80 -31.02
CA ASP A 797 -13.88 14.54 -31.68
C ASP A 797 -14.77 14.45 -32.92
N SER A 798 -14.15 14.27 -34.06
CA SER A 798 -14.86 14.13 -35.33
C SER A 798 -15.64 12.81 -35.45
N VAL A 799 -15.63 11.98 -34.41
CA VAL A 799 -16.28 10.66 -34.36
C VAL A 799 -17.02 10.51 -33.03
N TYR A 800 -18.32 10.30 -33.11
CA TYR A 800 -19.14 9.90 -31.95
C TYR A 800 -18.66 8.54 -31.45
N CYS A 801 -18.46 8.41 -30.14
CA CYS A 801 -17.95 7.19 -29.54
C CYS A 801 -18.95 6.67 -28.51
N CYS A 802 -19.27 5.39 -28.56
CA CYS A 802 -19.95 4.71 -27.47
C CYS A 802 -18.89 4.35 -26.40
N ASN A 803 -18.64 5.27 -25.48
CA ASN A 803 -17.61 5.16 -24.47
C ASN A 803 -18.26 5.13 -23.09
N ILE A 804 -18.09 4.02 -22.36
CA ILE A 804 -18.63 3.88 -21.01
C ILE A 804 -17.71 2.98 -20.19
N ALA A 805 -17.44 3.35 -18.93
CA ALA A 805 -16.59 2.54 -18.06
C ALA A 805 -17.38 1.42 -17.40
N GLU A 806 -18.53 1.71 -16.79
CA GLU A 806 -19.30 0.71 -16.05
C GLU A 806 -20.80 0.96 -16.18
N ILE A 807 -21.60 -0.09 -16.25
CA ILE A 807 -23.07 -0.07 -16.18
C ILE A 807 -23.51 -1.02 -15.06
N GLY A 808 -24.21 -0.49 -14.07
CA GLY A 808 -24.91 -1.27 -13.03
C GLY A 808 -26.40 -1.35 -13.33
N ILE A 809 -26.98 -2.53 -13.20
CA ILE A 809 -28.43 -2.74 -13.34
C ILE A 809 -28.96 -3.15 -11.97
N TYR A 810 -30.00 -2.47 -11.49
CA TYR A 810 -30.51 -2.64 -10.15
C TYR A 810 -32.00 -2.94 -10.15
N GLY A 811 -32.42 -3.88 -9.31
CA GLY A 811 -33.80 -4.32 -9.23
C GLY A 811 -33.92 -5.71 -8.63
N LYS A 812 -34.99 -6.39 -8.93
CA LYS A 812 -35.30 -7.73 -8.40
C LYS A 812 -35.63 -8.69 -9.53
N LEU A 813 -35.01 -9.85 -9.50
CA LEU A 813 -35.36 -10.95 -10.38
C LEU A 813 -36.75 -11.49 -9.99
N GLU A 814 -37.71 -11.41 -10.86
CA GLU A 814 -39.08 -11.92 -10.63
C GLU A 814 -39.26 -13.39 -11.04
N GLY A 815 -38.49 -13.82 -12.04
CA GLY A 815 -38.52 -15.22 -12.47
C GLY A 815 -37.32 -15.52 -13.39
N LEU A 816 -36.70 -16.67 -13.21
CA LEU A 816 -35.70 -17.19 -14.12
C LEU A 816 -36.42 -17.81 -15.33
N ASN A 817 -36.30 -17.20 -16.51
CA ASN A 817 -36.81 -17.82 -17.71
C ASN A 817 -36.14 -19.18 -17.94
N GLY A 818 -36.96 -20.23 -18.03
CA GLY A 818 -36.49 -21.59 -18.15
C GLY A 818 -36.45 -22.37 -16.84
N ASP A 819 -36.64 -21.76 -15.67
CA ASP A 819 -36.84 -22.41 -14.37
C ASP A 819 -38.35 -22.67 -14.16
N VAL A 820 -38.86 -23.69 -14.79
CA VAL A 820 -40.27 -23.97 -14.86
C VAL A 820 -40.82 -24.63 -13.59
N ASP A 821 -39.94 -25.35 -12.86
CA ASP A 821 -40.30 -25.97 -11.57
C ASP A 821 -40.03 -25.03 -10.37
N GLY A 822 -39.35 -23.90 -10.61
CA GLY A 822 -39.07 -22.87 -9.60
C GLY A 822 -38.02 -23.25 -8.58
N ASN A 823 -37.11 -24.17 -8.92
CA ASN A 823 -36.03 -24.61 -8.02
C ASN A 823 -34.79 -23.68 -8.03
N GLY A 824 -34.85 -22.58 -8.81
CA GLY A 824 -33.75 -21.61 -8.95
C GLY A 824 -32.72 -22.01 -10.02
N ARG A 825 -33.02 -22.99 -10.87
CA ARG A 825 -32.15 -23.46 -11.95
C ARG A 825 -32.98 -23.77 -13.20
N TYR A 826 -32.44 -23.60 -14.38
CA TYR A 826 -33.00 -24.15 -15.60
C TYR A 826 -32.18 -25.37 -16.02
N GLU A 827 -32.82 -26.52 -16.11
CA GLU A 827 -32.21 -27.81 -16.36
C GLU A 827 -33.11 -28.74 -17.14
N VAL A 828 -32.67 -30.00 -17.38
CA VAL A 828 -33.45 -30.96 -18.16
C VAL A 828 -34.82 -31.25 -17.56
N ALA A 829 -34.99 -31.08 -16.23
CA ALA A 829 -36.26 -31.23 -15.55
C ALA A 829 -37.32 -30.24 -16.09
N ASP A 830 -36.91 -28.96 -16.27
CA ASP A 830 -37.77 -27.91 -16.80
C ASP A 830 -38.21 -28.19 -18.26
N LEU A 831 -37.23 -28.67 -19.05
CA LEU A 831 -37.50 -29.07 -20.41
C LEU A 831 -38.56 -30.20 -20.48
N VAL A 832 -38.48 -31.17 -19.57
CA VAL A 832 -39.45 -32.27 -19.47
C VAL A 832 -40.83 -31.78 -19.01
N LEU A 833 -40.89 -30.82 -18.08
CA LEU A 833 -42.14 -30.21 -17.63
C LEU A 833 -42.80 -29.41 -18.77
N THR A 834 -42.04 -28.59 -19.48
CA THR A 834 -42.54 -27.84 -20.64
C THR A 834 -43.03 -28.79 -21.74
N GLN A 835 -42.34 -29.91 -22.04
CA GLN A 835 -42.78 -30.91 -22.98
C GLN A 835 -44.10 -31.61 -22.55
N LYS A 836 -44.22 -31.95 -21.25
CA LYS A 836 -45.44 -32.55 -20.71
C LYS A 836 -46.62 -31.61 -20.87
N PHE A 837 -46.44 -30.32 -20.58
CA PHE A 837 -47.49 -29.31 -20.78
C PHE A 837 -47.94 -29.23 -22.24
N LEU A 838 -46.99 -29.13 -23.18
CA LEU A 838 -47.29 -29.06 -24.61
C LEU A 838 -47.99 -30.32 -25.14
N LEU A 839 -47.78 -31.46 -24.52
CA LEU A 839 -48.44 -32.72 -24.83
C LEU A 839 -49.77 -32.91 -24.09
N GLY A 840 -50.19 -31.95 -23.27
CA GLY A 840 -51.40 -32.06 -22.45
C GLY A 840 -51.30 -33.11 -21.34
N ALA A 841 -50.08 -33.45 -20.91
CA ALA A 841 -49.77 -34.46 -19.90
C ALA A 841 -49.40 -33.88 -18.53
N GLY A 842 -49.57 -32.58 -18.33
CA GLY A 842 -49.30 -31.87 -17.06
C GLY A 842 -49.60 -30.39 -17.18
N ASP A 843 -49.71 -29.72 -16.04
CA ASP A 843 -49.89 -28.27 -15.92
C ASP A 843 -48.55 -27.61 -15.56
N LEU A 844 -48.41 -26.31 -15.83
CA LEU A 844 -47.27 -25.49 -15.41
C LEU A 844 -47.76 -24.48 -14.39
N ASP A 845 -47.26 -24.60 -13.14
CA ASP A 845 -47.55 -23.64 -12.05
C ASP A 845 -46.92 -22.27 -12.31
N LYS A 846 -45.79 -22.25 -13.04
CA LYS A 846 -45.05 -21.05 -13.43
C LYS A 846 -44.88 -20.98 -14.93
N TRP A 847 -46.02 -20.91 -15.66
CA TRP A 847 -46.00 -20.89 -17.10
C TRP A 847 -45.24 -19.70 -17.68
N GLU A 848 -45.18 -18.56 -16.95
CA GLU A 848 -44.43 -17.37 -17.35
C GLU A 848 -42.93 -17.65 -17.48
N ASN A 849 -42.40 -18.58 -16.68
CA ASN A 849 -41.00 -18.99 -16.78
C ASN A 849 -40.75 -19.90 -17.99
N ALA A 850 -41.79 -20.52 -18.52
CA ALA A 850 -41.73 -21.35 -19.71
C ALA A 850 -41.94 -20.54 -21.02
N ASP A 851 -42.49 -19.34 -20.96
CA ASP A 851 -42.66 -18.40 -22.08
C ASP A 851 -41.35 -17.63 -22.31
N LEU A 852 -40.41 -18.27 -23.02
CA LEU A 852 -39.06 -17.72 -23.21
C LEU A 852 -39.00 -16.62 -24.27
N ASN A 853 -39.99 -16.52 -25.16
CA ASN A 853 -40.07 -15.48 -26.18
C ASN A 853 -40.97 -14.30 -25.76
N ALA A 854 -41.61 -14.39 -24.60
CA ALA A 854 -42.50 -13.38 -24.00
C ALA A 854 -43.73 -13.03 -24.89
N ASP A 855 -44.22 -13.98 -25.67
CA ASP A 855 -45.41 -13.77 -26.51
C ASP A 855 -46.73 -14.10 -25.79
N LYS A 856 -46.67 -14.43 -24.50
CA LYS A 856 -47.77 -14.83 -23.59
C LYS A 856 -48.38 -16.16 -23.93
N ARG A 857 -47.61 -17.04 -24.56
CA ARG A 857 -47.99 -18.43 -24.86
C ARG A 857 -46.81 -19.33 -24.58
N VAL A 858 -47.05 -20.53 -24.17
CA VAL A 858 -46.03 -21.56 -24.11
C VAL A 858 -46.25 -22.53 -25.25
N ASP A 859 -45.36 -22.55 -26.23
CA ASP A 859 -45.47 -23.39 -27.42
C ASP A 859 -44.13 -24.05 -27.81
N ALA A 860 -44.07 -24.61 -29.02
CA ALA A 860 -42.88 -25.32 -29.49
C ALA A 860 -41.66 -24.40 -29.68
N PHE A 861 -41.83 -23.08 -29.82
CA PHE A 861 -40.74 -22.15 -29.96
C PHE A 861 -40.03 -21.96 -28.60
N ASP A 862 -40.80 -21.88 -27.51
CA ASP A 862 -40.27 -21.80 -26.14
C ASP A 862 -39.49 -23.04 -25.78
N LEU A 863 -40.00 -24.23 -26.14
CA LEU A 863 -39.30 -25.48 -25.93
C LEU A 863 -37.94 -25.51 -26.65
N VAL A 864 -37.87 -24.97 -27.88
CA VAL A 864 -36.60 -24.84 -28.62
C VAL A 864 -35.65 -23.88 -27.95
N LEU A 865 -36.14 -22.73 -27.47
CA LEU A 865 -35.36 -21.75 -26.76
C LEU A 865 -34.84 -22.30 -25.41
N LEU A 866 -35.67 -23.00 -24.66
CA LEU A 866 -35.29 -23.66 -23.41
C LEU A 866 -34.19 -24.71 -23.64
N ARG A 867 -34.32 -25.48 -24.72
CA ARG A 867 -33.33 -26.48 -25.10
C ARG A 867 -31.98 -25.82 -25.47
N GLN A 868 -32.00 -24.69 -26.21
CA GLN A 868 -30.82 -23.93 -26.54
C GLN A 868 -30.15 -23.35 -25.29
N LEU A 869 -30.96 -22.85 -24.37
CA LEU A 869 -30.51 -22.30 -23.09
C LEU A 869 -29.75 -23.35 -22.24
N ILE A 870 -30.31 -24.59 -22.17
CA ILE A 870 -29.72 -25.70 -21.42
C ILE A 870 -28.44 -26.22 -22.09
N VAL A 871 -28.36 -26.25 -23.41
CA VAL A 871 -27.21 -26.78 -24.18
C VAL A 871 -26.05 -25.74 -24.23
N SER A 872 -26.35 -24.45 -24.05
CA SER A 872 -25.34 -23.36 -24.07
C SER A 872 -24.61 -23.16 -22.72
N LYS A 873 -24.96 -23.94 -21.69
CA LYS A 873 -24.23 -24.05 -20.44
C LYS A 873 -23.00 -24.93 -20.66
#